data_0b580ff8604e161eaf8722d02aad6ee9
#
_entry.id   0b580ff8604e161eaf8722d02aad6ee9
#
_cell.length_a   1.000
_cell.length_b   1.000
_cell.length_c   1.000
_cell.angle_alpha   90.00
_cell.angle_beta   90.00
_cell.angle_gamma   90.00
#
_symmetry.space_group_name_H-M   'P 1'
#
loop_
_entity.id
_entity.type
_entity.pdbx_description
1 polymer ?
#
loop_
_entity_poly.entity_id
_entity_poly.type
_entity_poly.pdbx_seq_one_letter_code
_entity_poly.pdbx_strand_id
1 'polypeptide(L)'
;MNYRATPYLRLLLPFAGGIAVGCTFDRIFPGLLPVLCLLGAAVFLLARRRYAYRARWVFGLTVFSFLFLAGYGRAVWRHELRQPDHIGTRTMPAEGVLAVGMVCEAPARGKRLKAPFQLEAVADSAGRWRPARGRVLLFIAEDSLPAEIRYGDRLLLRARIQPTEGPRNPEAFDYRRYLHFQNIHFQSFVKSETIRVLDRDQGSAWWRAAYGCRDRLLQLLQRYFHTVDAYAVASALLVGYKDALSEDLRAAYAETGSMHALAVSGTHVGFLYTGLFFLLGRLPIRGRSGYLFKAILILLAIWGFTLLTGATASVMRASVMFSFYLVGRAIRRDASVWNILAGSAFALLLWNPYFLFDAGFQLSYAAVGGMVFFYPLLYKRSPVLPRWLDEGWKVLLVGVAAQIGTLPLSLYYFHQFPCYFWLAGWVVVLGGAIFLWGGAVLVLLDALAPGLAVWLGEALYWLVWGMNYLILRIQELPGSVLSGIWLPGWAAALLYAGLLFFMAAVEYGRARWRLWMLGALAAMWVGLAVRAVWQTEQRQIIVYSARGGRLIDCVEGFDLTSLQDSLPPEQVRFAAQANRWALGLRDSPPVFLKKELHAGAYCRLRMPFLAAGSCVLAIIDHARRLPPADAGAFPVDVLLLSGNPNVHLTDCLRAFPCKRVVADQTNSRKRADRWRAEARALGVPFHDIRAEGAMIISTNPVSVRR
;
A
#
# COMPACT_ATOMS: atom_id res chain seq x y z
N MET A 1 18.71 19.26 -17.16
CA MET A 1 18.01 19.81 -15.97
C MET A 1 18.85 20.94 -15.40
N ASN A 2 18.46 22.19 -15.66
CA ASN A 2 19.24 23.32 -15.15
C ASN A 2 19.02 23.44 -13.63
N TYR A 3 19.96 22.98 -12.82
CA TYR A 3 19.89 22.95 -11.36
C TYR A 3 19.60 24.34 -10.74
N ARG A 4 19.93 25.42 -11.47
CA ARG A 4 19.62 26.79 -11.06
C ARG A 4 18.13 27.13 -11.29
N ALA A 5 17.45 26.46 -12.19
CA ALA A 5 16.03 26.67 -12.52
C ALA A 5 15.05 25.85 -11.63
N THR A 6 15.56 25.05 -10.69
CA THR A 6 14.75 24.17 -9.84
C THR A 6 15.00 24.41 -8.34
N PRO A 7 14.70 25.61 -7.80
CA PRO A 7 14.95 25.93 -6.39
C PRO A 7 14.20 25.03 -5.41
N TYR A 8 12.95 24.66 -5.69
CA TYR A 8 12.18 23.78 -4.80
C TYR A 8 12.75 22.37 -4.64
N LEU A 9 13.44 21.84 -5.67
CA LEU A 9 14.11 20.54 -5.55
C LEU A 9 15.22 20.56 -4.49
N ARG A 10 15.96 21.69 -4.40
CA ARG A 10 17.02 21.84 -3.38
C ARG A 10 16.45 21.90 -1.97
N LEU A 11 15.27 22.51 -1.80
CA LEU A 11 14.61 22.63 -0.52
C LEU A 11 13.94 21.31 -0.10
N LEU A 12 13.40 20.58 -1.08
CA LEU A 12 12.72 19.29 -0.87
C LEU A 12 13.66 18.23 -0.30
N LEU A 13 14.88 18.10 -0.85
CA LEU A 13 15.80 17.02 -0.48
C LEU A 13 16.16 17.01 1.02
N PRO A 14 16.65 18.12 1.63
CA PRO A 14 16.95 18.11 3.05
C PRO A 14 15.68 17.94 3.90
N PHE A 15 14.54 18.50 3.50
CA PHE A 15 13.28 18.35 4.21
C PHE A 15 12.80 16.88 4.21
N ALA A 16 12.82 16.24 3.06
CA ALA A 16 12.47 14.81 2.93
C ALA A 16 13.44 13.90 3.70
N GLY A 17 14.75 14.21 3.65
CA GLY A 17 15.76 13.53 4.44
C GLY A 17 15.50 13.62 5.94
N GLY A 18 15.13 14.81 6.43
CA GLY A 18 14.72 15.02 7.82
C GLY A 18 13.50 14.20 8.21
N ILE A 19 12.47 14.16 7.35
CA ILE A 19 11.28 13.31 7.55
C ILE A 19 11.68 11.84 7.65
N ALA A 20 12.51 11.35 6.72
CA ALA A 20 12.95 9.96 6.70
C ALA A 20 13.63 9.57 8.02
N VAL A 21 14.56 10.40 8.49
CA VAL A 21 15.25 10.18 9.76
C VAL A 21 14.26 10.27 10.95
N GLY A 22 13.35 11.23 10.96
CA GLY A 22 12.35 11.40 12.02
C GLY A 22 11.40 10.20 12.15
N CYS A 23 10.99 9.61 11.02
CA CYS A 23 10.15 8.41 11.03
C CYS A 23 10.93 7.13 11.40
N THR A 24 12.26 7.10 11.20
CA THR A 24 13.09 5.92 11.52
C THR A 24 13.46 5.89 13.00
N PHE A 25 13.92 7.02 13.56
CA PHE A 25 14.40 7.09 14.94
C PHE A 25 13.30 7.40 15.95
N ASP A 26 12.20 7.96 15.51
CA ASP A 26 10.99 8.23 16.30
C ASP A 26 11.26 8.72 17.76
N ARG A 27 12.21 9.65 17.94
CA ARG A 27 12.55 10.24 19.23
C ARG A 27 12.43 11.75 19.18
N ILE A 28 11.85 12.36 20.23
CA ILE A 28 11.91 13.82 20.39
C ILE A 28 13.29 14.18 20.91
N PHE A 29 13.99 15.01 20.14
CA PHE A 29 15.18 15.67 20.64
C PHE A 29 14.76 16.88 21.50
N PRO A 30 15.05 16.92 22.83
CA PRO A 30 14.52 17.98 23.73
C PRO A 30 14.89 19.41 23.30
N GLY A 31 16.04 19.57 22.64
CA GLY A 31 16.52 20.87 22.15
C GLY A 31 16.05 21.22 20.73
N LEU A 32 15.16 20.44 20.10
CA LEU A 32 14.80 20.63 18.70
C LEU A 32 14.16 22.00 18.42
N LEU A 33 13.22 22.44 19.26
CA LEU A 33 12.54 23.71 19.07
C LEU A 33 13.47 24.91 19.22
N PRO A 34 14.30 25.05 20.29
CA PRO A 34 15.31 26.11 20.39
C PRO A 34 16.28 26.11 19.19
N VAL A 35 16.76 24.95 18.76
CA VAL A 35 17.68 24.84 17.60
C VAL A 35 17.01 25.32 16.33
N LEU A 36 15.74 24.94 16.09
CA LEU A 36 14.97 25.43 14.95
C LEU A 36 14.78 26.95 15.00
N CYS A 37 14.47 27.50 16.15
CA CYS A 37 14.34 28.96 16.33
C CYS A 37 15.67 29.68 16.05
N LEU A 38 16.80 29.16 16.55
CA LEU A 38 18.13 29.74 16.33
C LEU A 38 18.52 29.65 14.85
N LEU A 39 18.31 28.52 14.18
CA LEU A 39 18.58 28.37 12.75
C LEU A 39 17.65 29.26 11.91
N GLY A 40 16.38 29.38 12.27
CA GLY A 40 15.44 30.30 11.63
C GLY A 40 15.87 31.76 11.74
N ALA A 41 16.28 32.20 12.94
CA ALA A 41 16.86 33.50 13.15
C ALA A 41 18.16 33.71 12.35
N ALA A 42 19.03 32.70 12.33
CA ALA A 42 20.25 32.75 11.53
C ALA A 42 19.96 32.88 10.04
N VAL A 43 19.01 32.10 9.49
CA VAL A 43 18.57 32.22 8.09
C VAL A 43 18.06 33.63 7.79
N PHE A 44 17.23 34.19 8.68
CA PHE A 44 16.68 35.55 8.54
C PHE A 44 17.77 36.61 8.56
N LEU A 45 18.70 36.54 9.52
CA LEU A 45 19.82 37.50 9.65
C LEU A 45 20.78 37.40 8.47
N LEU A 46 21.09 36.18 8.07
CA LEU A 46 21.96 35.90 6.93
C LEU A 46 21.32 36.34 5.60
N ALA A 47 20.01 36.22 5.44
CA ALA A 47 19.29 36.72 4.26
C ALA A 47 19.36 38.25 4.10
N ARG A 48 19.45 39.00 5.21
CA ARG A 48 19.55 40.48 5.19
C ARG A 48 20.95 41.00 4.93
N ARG A 49 22.02 40.19 5.16
CA ARG A 49 23.39 40.66 4.97
C ARG A 49 23.83 40.42 3.51
N ARG A 50 24.49 41.40 2.91
CA ARG A 50 25.17 41.25 1.60
C ARG A 50 26.51 40.56 1.83
N TYR A 51 26.52 39.22 1.78
CA TYR A 51 27.75 38.44 1.92
C TYR A 51 28.64 38.53 0.69
N ALA A 52 29.95 38.53 0.92
CA ALA A 52 30.92 38.24 -0.12
C ALA A 52 30.61 36.86 -0.77
N TYR A 53 30.83 36.73 -2.06
CA TYR A 53 30.52 35.52 -2.84
C TYR A 53 31.04 34.23 -2.17
N ARG A 54 32.20 34.29 -1.51
CA ARG A 54 32.86 33.18 -0.81
C ARG A 54 32.05 32.64 0.38
N ALA A 55 31.22 33.41 1.05
CA ALA A 55 30.47 32.99 2.25
C ALA A 55 29.03 32.54 1.96
N ARG A 56 28.58 32.48 0.71
CA ARG A 56 27.21 32.04 0.34
C ARG A 56 26.90 30.60 0.72
N TRP A 57 27.92 29.74 0.82
CA TRP A 57 27.73 28.36 1.24
C TRP A 57 27.19 28.25 2.69
N VAL A 58 27.58 29.20 3.57
CA VAL A 58 27.10 29.26 4.98
C VAL A 58 25.58 29.43 4.99
N PHE A 59 25.05 30.37 4.21
CA PHE A 59 23.60 30.56 4.08
C PHE A 59 22.91 29.28 3.55
N GLY A 60 23.47 28.67 2.52
CA GLY A 60 22.94 27.41 1.97
C GLY A 60 22.92 26.29 2.99
N LEU A 61 24.02 26.09 3.73
CA LEU A 61 24.11 25.08 4.77
C LEU A 61 23.11 25.32 5.91
N THR A 62 22.97 26.58 6.35
CA THR A 62 22.01 26.96 7.41
C THR A 62 20.57 26.68 6.99
N VAL A 63 20.20 27.01 5.73
CA VAL A 63 18.87 26.70 5.18
C VAL A 63 18.65 25.19 5.12
N PHE A 64 19.64 24.42 4.67
CA PHE A 64 19.51 22.96 4.55
C PHE A 64 19.38 22.30 5.93
N SER A 65 20.17 22.73 6.91
CA SER A 65 20.09 22.25 8.28
C SER A 65 18.73 22.60 8.92
N PHE A 66 18.25 23.84 8.71
CA PHE A 66 16.91 24.24 9.16
C PHE A 66 15.82 23.35 8.55
N LEU A 67 15.82 23.15 7.23
CA LEU A 67 14.82 22.33 6.55
C LEU A 67 14.90 20.85 6.98
N PHE A 68 16.10 20.32 7.14
CA PHE A 68 16.27 18.95 7.62
C PHE A 68 15.67 18.77 9.03
N LEU A 69 15.99 19.66 9.96
CA LEU A 69 15.43 19.60 11.30
C LEU A 69 13.93 19.93 11.35
N ALA A 70 13.45 20.82 10.47
CA ALA A 70 12.02 21.07 10.32
C ALA A 70 11.26 19.82 9.81
N GLY A 71 11.83 19.12 8.82
CA GLY A 71 11.31 17.83 8.35
C GLY A 71 11.28 16.77 9.43
N TYR A 72 12.38 16.63 10.17
CA TYR A 72 12.48 15.75 11.33
C TYR A 72 11.41 16.08 12.38
N GLY A 73 11.31 17.33 12.79
CA GLY A 73 10.33 17.78 13.78
C GLY A 73 8.90 17.55 13.31
N ARG A 74 8.62 17.83 12.03
CA ARG A 74 7.29 17.62 11.44
C ARG A 74 6.86 16.16 11.49
N ALA A 75 7.78 15.21 11.23
CA ALA A 75 7.53 13.77 11.32
C ALA A 75 7.25 13.34 12.76
N VAL A 76 8.12 13.77 13.69
CA VAL A 76 8.02 13.38 15.11
C VAL A 76 6.79 13.98 15.79
N TRP A 77 6.44 15.25 15.50
CA TRP A 77 5.24 15.89 16.07
C TRP A 77 3.92 15.36 15.49
N ARG A 78 3.94 14.75 14.30
CA ARG A 78 2.76 14.13 13.71
C ARG A 78 2.36 12.82 14.39
N HIS A 79 3.23 12.24 15.19
CA HIS A 79 3.01 10.96 15.85
C HIS A 79 2.00 11.10 17.01
N GLU A 80 0.74 10.72 16.76
CA GLU A 80 -0.39 10.94 17.68
C GLU A 80 -0.30 10.13 18.98
N LEU A 81 0.39 8.96 19.00
CA LEU A 81 0.57 8.14 20.21
C LEU A 81 1.21 8.85 21.39
N ARG A 82 1.83 10.01 21.15
CA ARG A 82 2.52 10.81 22.19
C ARG A 82 1.62 11.81 22.89
N GLN A 83 0.42 12.03 22.37
CA GLN A 83 -0.51 12.95 23.02
C GLN A 83 -1.00 12.32 24.34
N PRO A 84 -1.04 13.09 25.45
CA PRO A 84 -1.38 12.55 26.78
C PRO A 84 -2.78 11.94 26.82
N ASP A 85 -3.72 12.45 26.00
CA ASP A 85 -5.09 11.95 25.92
C ASP A 85 -5.26 10.80 24.91
N HIS A 86 -4.16 10.35 24.29
CA HIS A 86 -4.26 9.28 23.29
C HIS A 86 -4.59 7.95 23.96
N ILE A 87 -5.47 7.16 23.31
CA ILE A 87 -5.90 5.85 23.78
C ILE A 87 -4.73 4.89 24.08
N GLY A 88 -3.62 5.03 23.34
CA GLY A 88 -2.41 4.22 23.49
C GLY A 88 -1.64 4.43 24.80
N THR A 89 -1.91 5.50 25.54
CA THR A 89 -1.29 5.75 26.85
C THR A 89 -2.03 5.04 27.98
N ARG A 90 -3.15 4.37 27.68
CA ARG A 90 -4.02 3.71 28.67
C ARG A 90 -4.02 2.20 28.52
N THR A 91 -4.05 1.50 29.65
CA THR A 91 -4.31 0.07 29.68
C THR A 91 -5.80 -0.18 29.45
N MET A 92 -6.14 -0.92 28.37
CA MET A 92 -7.52 -1.26 28.05
C MET A 92 -7.94 -2.56 28.70
N PRO A 93 -9.13 -2.62 29.33
CA PRO A 93 -9.68 -3.86 29.85
C PRO A 93 -9.88 -4.93 28.76
N ALA A 94 -9.58 -6.17 29.07
CA ALA A 94 -9.72 -7.29 28.13
C ALA A 94 -11.18 -7.55 27.73
N GLU A 95 -12.14 -7.18 28.59
CA GLU A 95 -13.58 -7.37 28.38
C GLU A 95 -14.22 -6.34 27.43
N GLY A 96 -13.46 -5.30 27.06
CA GLY A 96 -13.93 -4.21 26.23
C GLY A 96 -14.44 -3.02 27.06
N VAL A 97 -14.50 -1.86 26.40
CA VAL A 97 -14.91 -0.57 26.97
C VAL A 97 -16.09 0.01 26.21
N LEU A 98 -16.91 0.80 26.89
CA LEU A 98 -17.84 1.69 26.21
C LEU A 98 -17.06 2.87 25.65
N ALA A 99 -17.25 3.12 24.36
CA ALA A 99 -16.57 4.19 23.62
C ALA A 99 -17.58 5.04 22.86
N VAL A 100 -17.33 6.35 22.84
CA VAL A 100 -18.07 7.32 22.03
C VAL A 100 -17.09 7.97 21.07
N GLY A 101 -17.52 8.20 19.84
CA GLY A 101 -16.74 8.89 18.83
C GLY A 101 -17.49 9.03 17.53
N MET A 102 -16.83 9.52 16.50
CA MET A 102 -17.40 9.85 15.20
C MET A 102 -16.77 9.05 14.08
N VAL A 103 -17.58 8.63 13.11
CA VAL A 103 -17.10 8.03 11.86
C VAL A 103 -16.48 9.13 11.00
N CYS A 104 -15.15 9.10 10.84
CA CYS A 104 -14.38 10.19 10.23
C CYS A 104 -14.12 10.04 8.72
N GLU A 105 -14.44 8.89 8.14
CA GLU A 105 -14.38 8.63 6.70
C GLU A 105 -15.58 7.77 6.29
N ALA A 106 -15.95 7.78 5.00
CA ALA A 106 -17.02 6.92 4.53
C ALA A 106 -16.67 5.45 4.76
N PRO A 107 -17.58 4.68 5.39
CA PRO A 107 -17.35 3.25 5.61
C PRO A 107 -17.17 2.50 4.30
N ALA A 108 -16.17 1.60 4.25
CA ALA A 108 -15.90 0.75 3.11
C ALA A 108 -16.55 -0.63 3.28
N ARG A 109 -17.32 -1.06 2.27
CA ARG A 109 -18.01 -2.36 2.27
C ARG A 109 -17.05 -3.47 1.80
N GLY A 110 -17.14 -4.64 2.44
CA GLY A 110 -16.38 -5.84 2.09
C GLY A 110 -16.95 -7.03 2.85
N LYS A 111 -16.18 -8.05 3.16
CA LYS A 111 -16.61 -9.15 4.05
C LYS A 111 -17.06 -8.65 5.44
N ARG A 112 -16.68 -7.46 5.81
CA ARG A 112 -17.13 -6.68 6.98
C ARG A 112 -17.07 -5.21 6.62
N LEU A 113 -17.96 -4.42 7.19
CA LEU A 113 -17.91 -2.98 7.07
C LEU A 113 -16.69 -2.44 7.83
N LYS A 114 -15.83 -1.72 7.13
CA LYS A 114 -14.66 -1.05 7.71
C LYS A 114 -14.95 0.42 7.88
N ALA A 115 -14.95 0.91 9.12
CA ALA A 115 -15.23 2.31 9.42
C ALA A 115 -14.09 2.91 10.25
N PRO A 116 -13.32 3.88 9.71
CA PRO A 116 -12.39 4.69 10.50
C PRO A 116 -13.17 5.54 11.50
N PHE A 117 -12.85 5.35 12.78
CA PHE A 117 -13.59 5.92 13.90
C PHE A 117 -12.65 6.78 14.75
N GLN A 118 -13.00 8.05 14.92
CA GLN A 118 -12.28 8.99 15.77
C GLN A 118 -12.88 8.93 17.16
N LEU A 119 -12.11 8.49 18.14
CA LEU A 119 -12.51 8.47 19.54
C LEU A 119 -12.65 9.87 20.10
N GLU A 120 -13.69 10.09 20.92
CA GLU A 120 -13.95 11.29 21.71
C GLU A 120 -13.83 11.01 23.21
N ALA A 121 -14.43 9.89 23.67
CA ALA A 121 -14.39 9.49 25.07
C ALA A 121 -14.50 7.97 25.21
N VAL A 122 -13.96 7.46 26.31
CA VAL A 122 -14.13 6.07 26.75
C VAL A 122 -14.54 6.02 28.22
N ALA A 123 -15.39 5.06 28.58
CA ALA A 123 -15.73 4.81 29.97
C ALA A 123 -14.66 3.94 30.64
N ASP A 124 -14.25 4.32 31.85
CA ASP A 124 -13.37 3.48 32.69
C ASP A 124 -14.17 2.28 33.29
N SER A 125 -13.48 1.38 34.01
CA SER A 125 -14.10 0.24 34.67
C SER A 125 -15.15 0.60 35.71
N ALA A 126 -15.14 1.85 36.21
CA ALA A 126 -16.12 2.41 37.12
C ALA A 126 -17.29 3.11 36.43
N GLY A 127 -17.37 3.05 35.08
CA GLY A 127 -18.40 3.70 34.28
C GLY A 127 -18.23 5.21 34.10
N ARG A 128 -17.12 5.80 34.52
CA ARG A 128 -16.87 7.23 34.39
C ARG A 128 -16.25 7.54 33.02
N TRP A 129 -16.84 8.50 32.32
CA TRP A 129 -16.39 8.95 31.03
C TRP A 129 -15.10 9.80 31.13
N ARG A 130 -14.12 9.46 30.34
CA ARG A 130 -12.87 10.20 30.21
C ARG A 130 -12.60 10.55 28.74
N PRO A 131 -12.20 11.79 28.44
CA PRO A 131 -11.80 12.16 27.09
C PRO A 131 -10.70 11.22 26.60
N ALA A 132 -10.85 10.71 25.37
CA ALA A 132 -9.86 9.86 24.73
C ALA A 132 -9.76 10.23 23.26
N ARG A 133 -8.52 10.36 22.76
CA ARG A 133 -8.24 10.67 21.36
C ARG A 133 -7.55 9.51 20.69
N GLY A 134 -7.67 9.44 19.38
CA GLY A 134 -7.01 8.45 18.50
C GLY A 134 -7.99 7.86 17.50
N ARG A 135 -7.44 7.35 16.41
CA ARG A 135 -8.21 6.67 15.38
C ARG A 135 -8.21 5.17 15.60
N VAL A 136 -9.39 4.56 15.52
CA VAL A 136 -9.61 3.13 15.63
C VAL A 136 -10.28 2.64 14.36
N LEU A 137 -9.76 1.57 13.75
CA LEU A 137 -10.42 0.93 12.63
C LEU A 137 -11.45 -0.08 13.15
N LEU A 138 -12.73 0.24 12.94
CA LEU A 138 -13.83 -0.65 13.28
C LEU A 138 -14.07 -1.65 12.16
N PHE A 139 -14.20 -2.93 12.52
CA PHE A 139 -14.67 -4.01 11.66
C PHE A 139 -16.04 -4.46 12.17
N ILE A 140 -17.08 -4.12 11.45
CA ILE A 140 -18.47 -4.36 11.86
C ILE A 140 -19.04 -5.50 11.00
N ALA A 141 -19.69 -6.47 11.64
CA ALA A 141 -20.39 -7.54 10.93
C ALA A 141 -21.66 -6.98 10.26
N GLU A 142 -21.91 -7.32 8.99
CA GLU A 142 -23.04 -6.77 8.23
C GLU A 142 -24.40 -7.43 8.54
N ASP A 143 -24.40 -8.61 9.16
CA ASP A 143 -25.56 -9.49 9.28
C ASP A 143 -26.74 -8.91 10.07
N SER A 144 -26.59 -7.77 10.74
CA SER A 144 -27.64 -7.20 11.62
C SER A 144 -27.45 -5.71 11.92
N LEU A 145 -27.03 -4.89 10.93
CA LEU A 145 -26.88 -3.46 11.19
C LEU A 145 -28.23 -2.79 11.48
N PRO A 146 -28.47 -2.21 12.66
CA PRO A 146 -29.72 -1.59 13.04
C PRO A 146 -30.01 -0.32 12.22
N ALA A 147 -29.01 0.27 11.61
CA ALA A 147 -29.10 1.41 10.69
C ALA A 147 -27.84 1.47 9.81
N GLU A 148 -27.96 2.00 8.60
CA GLU A 148 -26.83 2.29 7.74
C GLU A 148 -25.90 3.32 8.41
N ILE A 149 -24.64 2.94 8.64
CA ILE A 149 -23.61 3.81 9.23
C ILE A 149 -23.00 4.67 8.13
N ARG A 150 -22.96 5.98 8.35
CA ARG A 150 -22.48 6.98 7.40
C ARG A 150 -21.36 7.84 7.98
N TYR A 151 -20.68 8.59 7.11
CA TYR A 151 -19.74 9.62 7.54
C TYR A 151 -20.44 10.65 8.46
N GLY A 152 -19.78 11.00 9.55
CA GLY A 152 -20.29 11.98 10.51
C GLY A 152 -21.26 11.42 11.54
N ASP A 153 -21.59 10.12 11.50
CA ASP A 153 -22.40 9.49 12.55
C ASP A 153 -21.58 9.39 13.83
N ARG A 154 -22.16 9.86 14.92
CA ARG A 154 -21.62 9.73 16.28
C ARG A 154 -22.18 8.47 16.90
N LEU A 155 -21.28 7.56 17.24
CA LEU A 155 -21.65 6.22 17.71
C LEU A 155 -21.24 6.01 19.17
N LEU A 156 -22.14 5.35 19.92
CA LEU A 156 -21.84 4.68 21.17
C LEU A 156 -21.69 3.19 20.88
N LEU A 157 -20.57 2.61 21.26
CA LEU A 157 -20.31 1.20 21.04
C LEU A 157 -19.54 0.55 22.19
N ARG A 158 -19.77 -0.73 22.40
CA ARG A 158 -18.93 -1.53 23.28
C ARG A 158 -17.84 -2.18 22.42
N ALA A 159 -16.61 -1.78 22.62
CA ALA A 159 -15.48 -2.15 21.78
C ALA A 159 -14.34 -2.79 22.60
N ARG A 160 -13.79 -3.87 22.06
CA ARG A 160 -12.49 -4.38 22.50
C ARG A 160 -11.42 -3.75 21.59
N ILE A 161 -10.85 -2.64 22.06
CA ILE A 161 -9.84 -1.91 21.31
C ILE A 161 -8.48 -2.62 21.49
N GLN A 162 -7.91 -3.06 20.37
CA GLN A 162 -6.66 -3.81 20.34
C GLN A 162 -5.65 -3.12 19.41
N PRO A 163 -4.35 -3.18 19.71
CA PRO A 163 -3.33 -2.70 18.77
C PRO A 163 -3.46 -3.42 17.42
N THR A 164 -3.13 -2.71 16.34
CA THR A 164 -3.04 -3.31 15.01
C THR A 164 -1.92 -4.36 14.97
N GLU A 165 -2.20 -5.52 14.38
CA GLU A 165 -1.23 -6.62 14.32
C GLU A 165 -0.25 -6.43 13.16
N GLY A 166 1.02 -6.75 13.42
CA GLY A 166 2.06 -6.81 12.38
C GLY A 166 1.92 -8.06 11.48
N PRO A 167 2.78 -8.17 10.45
CA PRO A 167 2.80 -9.36 9.60
C PRO A 167 3.13 -10.60 10.43
N ARG A 168 2.37 -11.67 10.22
CA ARG A 168 2.58 -12.95 10.92
C ARG A 168 3.47 -13.91 10.13
N ASN A 169 3.62 -13.67 8.83
CA ASN A 169 4.46 -14.46 7.94
C ASN A 169 5.65 -13.63 7.45
N PRO A 170 6.80 -14.24 7.18
CA PRO A 170 7.95 -13.55 6.64
C PRO A 170 7.61 -12.92 5.30
N GLU A 171 8.16 -11.74 5.05
CA GLU A 171 7.97 -10.93 3.83
C GLU A 171 6.50 -10.61 3.48
N ALA A 172 5.55 -10.90 4.38
CA ALA A 172 4.16 -10.51 4.20
C ALA A 172 3.99 -8.99 4.35
N PHE A 173 2.98 -8.44 3.66
CA PHE A 173 2.67 -7.01 3.72
C PHE A 173 2.43 -6.55 5.16
N ASP A 174 3.19 -5.55 5.61
CA ASP A 174 3.05 -4.97 6.95
C ASP A 174 1.86 -4.00 7.02
N TYR A 175 0.67 -4.58 7.27
CA TYR A 175 -0.57 -3.82 7.41
C TYR A 175 -0.55 -2.87 8.62
N ARG A 176 0.16 -3.21 9.71
CA ARG A 176 0.35 -2.33 10.87
C ARG A 176 1.11 -1.08 10.48
N ARG A 177 2.21 -1.22 9.73
CA ARG A 177 3.00 -0.09 9.23
C ARG A 177 2.19 0.78 8.26
N TYR A 178 1.40 0.16 7.40
CA TYR A 178 0.50 0.88 6.49
C TYR A 178 -0.54 1.73 7.25
N LEU A 179 -1.19 1.17 8.27
CA LEU A 179 -2.15 1.87 9.11
C LEU A 179 -1.47 2.94 9.99
N HIS A 180 -0.26 2.67 10.48
CA HIS A 180 0.55 3.65 11.22
C HIS A 180 0.74 4.95 10.43
N PHE A 181 1.03 4.88 9.15
CA PHE A 181 1.15 6.06 8.28
C PHE A 181 -0.19 6.79 8.04
N GLN A 182 -1.30 6.18 8.43
CA GLN A 182 -2.63 6.82 8.47
C GLN A 182 -3.04 7.28 9.87
N ASN A 183 -2.12 7.21 10.86
CA ASN A 183 -2.39 7.42 12.29
C ASN A 183 -3.47 6.48 12.86
N ILE A 184 -3.59 5.28 12.33
CA ILE A 184 -4.47 4.24 12.85
C ILE A 184 -3.59 3.19 13.54
N HIS A 185 -3.62 3.17 14.86
CA HIS A 185 -2.80 2.28 15.68
C HIS A 185 -3.60 1.17 16.33
N PHE A 186 -4.93 1.31 16.34
CA PHE A 186 -5.84 0.41 17.02
C PHE A 186 -6.93 -0.07 16.07
N GLN A 187 -7.45 -1.26 16.35
CA GLN A 187 -8.56 -1.86 15.65
C GLN A 187 -9.54 -2.48 16.64
N SER A 188 -10.79 -2.62 16.23
CA SER A 188 -11.80 -3.30 17.02
C SER A 188 -12.77 -4.07 16.13
N PHE A 189 -13.13 -5.28 16.57
CA PHE A 189 -14.17 -6.09 15.94
C PHE A 189 -15.45 -5.91 16.75
N VAL A 190 -16.46 -5.30 16.16
CA VAL A 190 -17.68 -4.88 16.84
C VAL A 190 -18.86 -5.63 16.24
N LYS A 191 -19.74 -6.14 17.12
CA LYS A 191 -21.02 -6.70 16.70
C LYS A 191 -22.02 -5.56 16.49
N SER A 192 -22.85 -5.66 15.48
CA SER A 192 -23.85 -4.66 15.14
C SER A 192 -24.80 -4.32 16.29
N GLU A 193 -25.18 -5.34 17.08
CA GLU A 193 -26.08 -5.22 18.24
C GLU A 193 -25.53 -4.29 19.34
N THR A 194 -24.21 -4.11 19.40
CA THR A 194 -23.55 -3.29 20.41
C THR A 194 -23.32 -1.86 19.99
N ILE A 195 -23.83 -1.48 18.81
CA ILE A 195 -23.68 -0.14 18.24
C ILE A 195 -25.00 0.62 18.40
N ARG A 196 -24.91 1.86 18.91
CA ARG A 196 -26.02 2.82 18.90
C ARG A 196 -25.59 4.10 18.23
N VAL A 197 -26.35 4.57 17.27
CA VAL A 197 -26.18 5.90 16.69
C VAL A 197 -26.75 6.92 17.67
N LEU A 198 -25.90 7.80 18.18
CA LEU A 198 -26.30 8.88 19.09
C LEU A 198 -26.82 10.08 18.30
N ASP A 199 -25.98 10.54 17.39
CA ASP A 199 -26.25 11.72 16.57
C ASP A 199 -25.81 11.43 15.12
N ARG A 200 -26.44 12.07 14.16
CA ARG A 200 -26.05 12.02 12.76
C ARG A 200 -25.46 13.35 12.31
N ASP A 201 -24.75 13.33 11.20
CA ASP A 201 -24.29 14.53 10.50
C ASP A 201 -23.39 15.47 11.33
N GLN A 202 -22.63 14.95 12.31
CA GLN A 202 -21.69 15.73 13.11
C GLN A 202 -20.36 16.04 12.38
N GLY A 203 -20.17 15.48 11.18
CA GLY A 203 -18.98 15.72 10.36
C GLY A 203 -19.00 17.08 9.66
N SER A 204 -17.87 17.40 8.97
CA SER A 204 -17.75 18.63 8.18
C SER A 204 -18.82 18.71 7.07
N ALA A 205 -19.45 19.87 6.92
CA ALA A 205 -20.46 20.11 5.90
C ALA A 205 -19.98 19.84 4.47
N TRP A 206 -18.72 20.18 4.16
CA TRP A 206 -18.12 19.94 2.87
C TRP A 206 -18.01 18.45 2.53
N TRP A 207 -17.58 17.64 3.48
CA TRP A 207 -17.50 16.20 3.31
C TRP A 207 -18.88 15.55 3.21
N ARG A 208 -19.85 16.00 4.00
CA ARG A 208 -21.25 15.53 3.90
C ARG A 208 -21.83 15.80 2.51
N ALA A 209 -21.65 17.02 2.01
CA ALA A 209 -22.10 17.39 0.67
C ALA A 209 -21.42 16.54 -0.41
N ALA A 210 -20.11 16.31 -0.29
CA ALA A 210 -19.34 15.50 -1.23
C ALA A 210 -19.80 14.04 -1.24
N TYR A 211 -19.97 13.42 -0.05
CA TYR A 211 -20.44 12.04 0.05
C TYR A 211 -21.91 11.92 -0.40
N GLY A 212 -22.78 12.88 -0.05
CA GLY A 212 -24.15 12.89 -0.54
C GLY A 212 -24.25 13.03 -2.06
N CYS A 213 -23.39 13.85 -2.67
CA CYS A 213 -23.28 13.94 -4.13
C CYS A 213 -22.78 12.62 -4.73
N ARG A 214 -21.75 12.01 -4.13
CA ARG A 214 -21.23 10.70 -4.55
C ARG A 214 -22.31 9.62 -4.53
N ASP A 215 -23.09 9.54 -3.45
CA ASP A 215 -24.14 8.54 -3.31
C ASP A 215 -25.24 8.70 -4.37
N ARG A 216 -25.62 9.94 -4.70
CA ARG A 216 -26.54 10.22 -5.81
C ARG A 216 -25.99 9.79 -7.16
N LEU A 217 -24.69 10.02 -7.41
CA LEU A 217 -24.02 9.57 -8.63
C LEU A 217 -23.96 8.04 -8.71
N LEU A 218 -23.69 7.35 -7.59
CA LEU A 218 -23.72 5.89 -7.54
C LEU A 218 -25.12 5.34 -7.85
N GLN A 219 -26.17 5.95 -7.29
CA GLN A 219 -27.56 5.58 -7.62
C GLN A 219 -27.90 5.82 -9.09
N LEU A 220 -27.42 6.92 -9.66
CA LEU A 220 -27.58 7.20 -11.08
C LEU A 220 -26.89 6.14 -11.94
N LEU A 221 -25.63 5.83 -11.64
CA LEU A 221 -24.91 4.79 -12.36
C LEU A 221 -25.59 3.41 -12.25
N GLN A 222 -26.17 3.09 -11.10
CA GLN A 222 -26.88 1.83 -10.90
C GLN A 222 -28.13 1.69 -11.80
N ARG A 223 -28.73 2.81 -12.23
CA ARG A 223 -29.87 2.79 -13.18
C ARG A 223 -29.44 2.44 -14.61
N TYR A 224 -28.24 2.88 -15.02
CA TYR A 224 -27.79 2.75 -16.41
C TYR A 224 -26.83 1.58 -16.64
N PHE A 225 -26.20 1.05 -15.58
CA PHE A 225 -25.21 -0.03 -15.70
C PHE A 225 -25.79 -1.35 -15.18
N HIS A 226 -26.17 -2.23 -16.11
CA HIS A 226 -26.96 -3.44 -15.81
C HIS A 226 -26.15 -4.60 -15.22
N THR A 227 -24.82 -4.65 -15.44
CA THR A 227 -23.97 -5.71 -14.89
C THR A 227 -23.14 -5.18 -13.71
N VAL A 228 -22.91 -6.06 -12.73
CA VAL A 228 -22.13 -5.74 -11.52
C VAL A 228 -20.73 -5.23 -11.88
N ASP A 229 -20.05 -5.87 -12.83
CA ASP A 229 -18.70 -5.51 -13.23
C ASP A 229 -18.64 -4.17 -13.98
N ALA A 230 -19.61 -3.88 -14.86
CA ALA A 230 -19.67 -2.58 -15.53
C ALA A 230 -20.00 -1.46 -14.55
N TYR A 231 -20.94 -1.67 -13.63
CA TYR A 231 -21.23 -0.72 -12.54
C TYR A 231 -20.00 -0.48 -11.65
N ALA A 232 -19.28 -1.56 -11.29
CA ALA A 232 -18.11 -1.48 -10.43
C ALA A 232 -16.99 -0.64 -11.06
N VAL A 233 -16.73 -0.84 -12.36
CA VAL A 233 -15.72 -0.06 -13.09
C VAL A 233 -16.19 1.37 -13.34
N ALA A 234 -17.44 1.59 -13.73
CA ALA A 234 -18.01 2.92 -13.90
C ALA A 234 -17.95 3.75 -12.62
N SER A 235 -18.33 3.16 -11.48
CA SER A 235 -18.26 3.81 -10.16
C SER A 235 -16.82 4.09 -9.72
N ALA A 236 -15.88 3.19 -10.02
CA ALA A 236 -14.47 3.41 -9.74
C ALA A 236 -13.88 4.56 -10.58
N LEU A 237 -14.21 4.63 -11.88
CA LEU A 237 -13.73 5.66 -12.81
C LEU A 237 -14.31 7.05 -12.52
N LEU A 238 -15.61 7.15 -12.21
CA LEU A 238 -16.28 8.46 -12.06
C LEU A 238 -16.08 9.06 -10.66
N VAL A 239 -16.29 8.26 -9.62
CA VAL A 239 -16.31 8.74 -8.23
C VAL A 239 -15.28 8.08 -7.30
N GLY A 240 -14.45 7.18 -7.81
CA GLY A 240 -13.41 6.51 -7.04
C GLY A 240 -13.92 5.41 -6.10
N TYR A 241 -15.17 4.95 -6.28
CA TYR A 241 -15.76 3.90 -5.44
C TYR A 241 -15.33 2.51 -5.94
N LYS A 242 -14.56 1.78 -5.13
CA LYS A 242 -13.91 0.52 -5.51
C LYS A 242 -14.49 -0.71 -4.80
N ASP A 243 -15.41 -0.51 -3.87
CA ASP A 243 -15.89 -1.62 -3.02
C ASP A 243 -16.71 -2.64 -3.81
N ALA A 244 -17.32 -2.22 -4.93
CA ALA A 244 -18.06 -3.09 -5.83
C ALA A 244 -17.20 -3.96 -6.75
N LEU A 245 -15.87 -3.71 -6.84
CA LEU A 245 -14.97 -4.46 -7.72
C LEU A 245 -14.76 -5.88 -7.18
N SER A 246 -15.05 -6.90 -8.02
CA SER A 246 -14.73 -8.29 -7.75
C SER A 246 -13.22 -8.52 -7.63
N GLU A 247 -12.80 -9.58 -6.92
CA GLU A 247 -11.38 -9.93 -6.77
C GLU A 247 -10.77 -10.30 -8.14
N ASP A 248 -11.51 -11.01 -8.99
CA ASP A 248 -11.07 -11.39 -10.34
C ASP A 248 -10.83 -10.16 -11.23
N LEU A 249 -11.77 -9.20 -11.21
CA LEU A 249 -11.63 -7.98 -11.99
C LEU A 249 -10.45 -7.12 -11.49
N ARG A 250 -10.24 -7.05 -10.16
CA ARG A 250 -9.06 -6.39 -9.58
C ARG A 250 -7.76 -7.06 -10.02
N ALA A 251 -7.73 -8.40 -10.03
CA ALA A 251 -6.58 -9.17 -10.50
C ALA A 251 -6.30 -8.88 -11.98
N ALA A 252 -7.32 -8.91 -12.85
CA ALA A 252 -7.19 -8.63 -14.26
C ALA A 252 -6.58 -7.24 -14.55
N TYR A 253 -7.11 -6.21 -13.89
CA TYR A 253 -6.57 -4.86 -14.02
C TYR A 253 -5.17 -4.70 -13.41
N ALA A 254 -4.83 -5.45 -12.36
CA ALA A 254 -3.49 -5.43 -11.77
C ALA A 254 -2.45 -6.13 -12.66
N GLU A 255 -2.78 -7.31 -13.17
CA GLU A 255 -1.90 -8.13 -14.00
C GLU A 255 -1.65 -7.53 -15.38
N THR A 256 -2.61 -6.76 -15.92
CA THR A 256 -2.43 -5.98 -17.15
C THR A 256 -1.77 -4.61 -16.94
N GLY A 257 -1.46 -4.23 -15.68
CA GLY A 257 -0.83 -2.93 -15.34
C GLY A 257 -1.77 -1.75 -15.36
N SER A 258 -3.08 -1.96 -15.52
CA SER A 258 -4.10 -0.91 -15.66
C SER A 258 -4.84 -0.57 -14.36
N MET A 259 -4.47 -1.18 -13.22
CA MET A 259 -5.06 -0.91 -11.91
C MET A 259 -5.04 0.58 -11.50
N HIS A 260 -4.04 1.32 -11.96
CA HIS A 260 -3.92 2.76 -11.71
C HIS A 260 -5.08 3.59 -12.28
N ALA A 261 -5.79 3.08 -13.25
CA ALA A 261 -6.95 3.75 -13.86
C ALA A 261 -8.24 3.51 -13.07
N LEU A 262 -8.43 2.33 -12.46
CA LEU A 262 -9.55 2.08 -11.53
C LEU A 262 -9.42 2.90 -10.23
N ALA A 263 -8.22 3.34 -9.90
CA ALA A 263 -8.04 4.38 -8.91
C ALA A 263 -8.14 5.72 -9.62
N VAL A 264 -9.14 6.55 -9.30
CA VAL A 264 -9.15 7.91 -9.85
C VAL A 264 -7.75 8.50 -9.73
N SER A 265 -7.17 8.82 -10.89
CA SER A 265 -5.74 9.10 -11.03
C SER A 265 -5.48 10.55 -11.43
N GLY A 266 -4.22 10.93 -11.46
CA GLY A 266 -3.80 12.23 -11.99
C GLY A 266 -4.23 12.46 -13.43
N THR A 267 -4.41 11.40 -14.24
CA THR A 267 -4.90 11.51 -15.62
C THR A 267 -6.35 11.99 -15.68
N HIS A 268 -7.21 11.56 -14.75
CA HIS A 268 -8.60 12.06 -14.66
C HIS A 268 -8.64 13.55 -14.34
N VAL A 269 -7.80 14.02 -13.42
CA VAL A 269 -7.65 15.45 -13.13
C VAL A 269 -7.10 16.20 -14.36
N GLY A 270 -6.17 15.57 -15.10
CA GLY A 270 -5.64 16.10 -16.36
C GLY A 270 -6.71 16.23 -17.44
N PHE A 271 -7.58 15.24 -17.60
CA PHE A 271 -8.71 15.29 -18.52
C PHE A 271 -9.69 16.39 -18.12
N LEU A 272 -10.04 16.47 -16.83
CA LEU A 272 -10.90 17.53 -16.32
C LEU A 272 -10.30 18.92 -16.58
N TYR A 273 -9.02 19.11 -16.27
CA TYR A 273 -8.29 20.35 -16.56
C TYR A 273 -8.35 20.71 -18.04
N THR A 274 -7.98 19.78 -18.93
CA THR A 274 -7.87 20.02 -20.37
C THR A 274 -9.24 20.36 -20.98
N GLY A 275 -10.27 19.62 -20.62
CA GLY A 275 -11.62 19.88 -21.11
C GLY A 275 -12.19 21.21 -20.61
N LEU A 276 -12.02 21.52 -19.32
CA LEU A 276 -12.46 22.82 -18.78
C LEU A 276 -11.65 23.98 -19.39
N PHE A 277 -10.35 23.80 -19.58
CA PHE A 277 -9.52 24.80 -20.24
C PHE A 277 -10.00 25.08 -21.69
N PHE A 278 -10.38 24.02 -22.42
CA PHE A 278 -10.93 24.14 -23.79
C PHE A 278 -12.33 24.78 -23.78
N LEU A 279 -13.24 24.38 -22.89
CA LEU A 279 -14.58 24.94 -22.79
C LEU A 279 -14.55 26.42 -22.37
N LEU A 280 -13.83 26.75 -21.32
CA LEU A 280 -13.68 28.13 -20.85
C LEU A 280 -12.83 28.98 -21.77
N GLY A 281 -12.00 28.36 -22.61
CA GLY A 281 -11.24 29.03 -23.68
C GLY A 281 -12.13 29.73 -24.69
N ARG A 282 -13.33 29.21 -24.92
CA ARG A 282 -14.33 29.80 -25.85
C ARG A 282 -15.04 31.02 -25.28
N LEU A 283 -14.99 31.25 -23.98
CA LEU A 283 -15.58 32.44 -23.36
C LEU A 283 -14.80 33.69 -23.81
N PRO A 284 -15.47 34.76 -24.26
CA PRO A 284 -14.84 35.97 -24.80
C PRO A 284 -14.17 36.84 -23.73
N ILE A 285 -13.91 36.31 -22.55
CA ILE A 285 -13.26 36.99 -21.44
C ILE A 285 -11.74 36.96 -21.67
N ARG A 286 -11.16 38.09 -21.99
CA ARG A 286 -9.74 38.26 -22.32
C ARG A 286 -8.99 39.06 -21.24
N GLY A 287 -7.67 39.09 -21.33
CA GLY A 287 -6.82 39.82 -20.40
C GLY A 287 -6.49 39.05 -19.13
N ARG A 288 -5.82 39.69 -18.17
CA ARG A 288 -5.32 39.09 -16.92
C ARG A 288 -6.47 38.66 -15.98
N SER A 289 -7.48 39.52 -15.84
CA SER A 289 -8.69 39.24 -15.05
C SER A 289 -9.46 38.04 -15.61
N GLY A 290 -9.57 37.96 -16.95
CA GLY A 290 -10.20 36.82 -17.62
C GLY A 290 -9.44 35.51 -17.40
N TYR A 291 -8.11 35.52 -17.43
CA TYR A 291 -7.30 34.38 -17.14
C TYR A 291 -7.48 33.95 -15.66
N LEU A 292 -7.40 34.92 -14.73
CA LEU A 292 -7.60 34.60 -13.27
C LEU A 292 -8.98 34.03 -13.00
N PHE A 293 -10.03 34.58 -13.58
CA PHE A 293 -11.39 34.05 -13.46
C PHE A 293 -11.48 32.60 -13.94
N LYS A 294 -10.95 32.32 -15.16
CA LYS A 294 -10.92 30.94 -15.70
C LYS A 294 -10.09 29.99 -14.82
N ALA A 295 -8.94 30.45 -14.33
CA ALA A 295 -8.08 29.65 -13.45
C ALA A 295 -8.77 29.32 -12.12
N ILE A 296 -9.51 30.27 -11.54
CA ILE A 296 -10.28 30.05 -10.31
C ILE A 296 -11.39 29.01 -10.56
N LEU A 297 -12.14 29.11 -11.65
CA LEU A 297 -13.18 28.14 -11.99
C LEU A 297 -12.60 26.72 -12.17
N ILE A 298 -11.46 26.60 -12.86
CA ILE A 298 -10.78 25.32 -13.04
C ILE A 298 -10.31 24.77 -11.69
N LEU A 299 -9.74 25.60 -10.82
CA LEU A 299 -9.32 25.20 -9.49
C LEU A 299 -10.50 24.72 -8.62
N LEU A 300 -11.60 25.46 -8.63
CA LEU A 300 -12.82 25.05 -7.92
C LEU A 300 -13.35 23.69 -8.41
N ALA A 301 -13.36 23.47 -9.72
CA ALA A 301 -13.78 22.20 -10.30
C ALA A 301 -12.83 21.05 -9.94
N ILE A 302 -11.50 21.26 -10.00
CA ILE A 302 -10.49 20.27 -9.63
C ILE A 302 -10.62 19.90 -8.14
N TRP A 303 -10.73 20.89 -7.24
CA TRP A 303 -10.88 20.63 -5.82
C TRP A 303 -12.26 20.05 -5.47
N GLY A 304 -13.33 20.47 -6.17
CA GLY A 304 -14.64 19.85 -6.08
C GLY A 304 -14.60 18.36 -6.46
N PHE A 305 -13.94 18.03 -7.57
CA PHE A 305 -13.72 16.64 -7.98
C PHE A 305 -12.86 15.87 -6.96
N THR A 306 -11.85 16.52 -6.37
CA THR A 306 -11.03 15.94 -5.31
C THR A 306 -11.86 15.55 -4.10
N LEU A 307 -12.76 16.41 -3.65
CA LEU A 307 -13.68 16.13 -2.54
C LEU A 307 -14.66 15.02 -2.90
N LEU A 308 -15.25 15.05 -4.10
CA LEU A 308 -16.20 14.04 -4.61
C LEU A 308 -15.57 12.63 -4.60
N THR A 309 -14.31 12.52 -4.99
CA THR A 309 -13.57 11.23 -5.03
C THR A 309 -13.00 10.82 -3.68
N GLY A 310 -13.34 11.51 -2.59
CA GLY A 310 -12.87 11.21 -1.23
C GLY A 310 -11.43 11.65 -0.97
N ALA A 311 -10.92 12.65 -1.68
CA ALA A 311 -9.54 13.17 -1.59
C ALA A 311 -8.48 12.07 -1.57
N THR A 312 -8.64 11.07 -2.43
CA THR A 312 -7.64 9.99 -2.55
C THR A 312 -6.26 10.58 -2.79
N ALA A 313 -5.22 9.94 -2.25
CA ALA A 313 -3.86 10.47 -2.31
C ALA A 313 -3.41 10.80 -3.76
N SER A 314 -3.84 10.03 -4.76
CA SER A 314 -3.51 10.26 -6.17
C SER A 314 -4.14 11.55 -6.72
N VAL A 315 -5.44 11.75 -6.47
CA VAL A 315 -6.17 12.93 -6.93
C VAL A 315 -5.64 14.18 -6.22
N MET A 316 -5.43 14.10 -4.90
CA MET A 316 -4.89 15.21 -4.12
C MET A 316 -3.54 15.69 -4.64
N ARG A 317 -2.63 14.75 -4.99
CA ARG A 317 -1.34 15.11 -5.59
C ARG A 317 -1.50 15.86 -6.92
N ALA A 318 -2.33 15.34 -7.81
CA ALA A 318 -2.61 15.97 -9.09
C ALA A 318 -3.22 17.36 -8.90
N SER A 319 -4.19 17.51 -8.01
CA SER A 319 -4.85 18.80 -7.73
C SER A 319 -3.87 19.84 -7.19
N VAL A 320 -2.95 19.44 -6.30
CA VAL A 320 -1.87 20.33 -5.84
C VAL A 320 -0.92 20.69 -6.98
N MET A 321 -0.51 19.72 -7.83
CA MET A 321 0.34 20.00 -9.00
C MET A 321 -0.31 21.00 -9.97
N PHE A 322 -1.60 20.78 -10.31
CA PHE A 322 -2.34 21.70 -11.17
C PHE A 322 -2.55 23.07 -10.54
N SER A 323 -2.72 23.13 -9.20
CA SER A 323 -2.78 24.39 -8.47
C SER A 323 -1.47 25.18 -8.61
N PHE A 324 -0.32 24.53 -8.41
CA PHE A 324 0.99 25.15 -8.62
C PHE A 324 1.18 25.61 -10.06
N TYR A 325 0.74 24.81 -11.05
CA TYR A 325 0.82 25.16 -12.46
C TYR A 325 -0.03 26.39 -12.80
N LEU A 326 -1.31 26.41 -12.40
CA LEU A 326 -2.23 27.51 -12.66
C LEU A 326 -1.80 28.81 -11.97
N VAL A 327 -1.41 28.73 -10.69
CA VAL A 327 -0.91 29.89 -9.95
C VAL A 327 0.40 30.40 -10.57
N GLY A 328 1.32 29.54 -10.93
CA GLY A 328 2.57 29.92 -11.62
C GLY A 328 2.29 30.73 -12.88
N ARG A 329 1.37 30.26 -13.73
CA ARG A 329 0.95 31.00 -14.95
C ARG A 329 0.24 32.29 -14.61
N ALA A 330 -0.59 32.35 -13.57
CA ALA A 330 -1.29 33.58 -13.15
C ALA A 330 -0.34 34.68 -12.73
N ILE A 331 0.80 34.35 -12.11
CA ILE A 331 1.86 35.32 -11.75
C ILE A 331 2.91 35.52 -12.83
N ARG A 332 2.65 35.04 -14.06
CA ARG A 332 3.54 35.11 -15.23
C ARG A 332 4.95 34.53 -14.96
N ARG A 333 5.06 33.50 -14.15
CA ARG A 333 6.31 32.77 -13.97
C ARG A 333 6.19 31.43 -14.66
N ASP A 334 6.96 31.26 -15.75
CA ASP A 334 7.11 29.94 -16.38
C ASP A 334 7.93 29.04 -15.45
N ALA A 335 7.24 28.35 -14.56
CA ALA A 335 7.86 27.39 -13.69
C ALA A 335 8.16 26.11 -14.48
N SER A 336 9.40 25.63 -14.40
CA SER A 336 9.73 24.32 -14.98
C SER A 336 8.87 23.22 -14.31
N VAL A 337 8.48 22.20 -15.07
CA VAL A 337 7.68 21.08 -14.55
C VAL A 337 8.37 20.42 -13.34
N TRP A 338 9.70 20.32 -13.36
CA TRP A 338 10.49 19.82 -12.23
C TRP A 338 10.29 20.65 -10.96
N ASN A 339 10.18 21.97 -11.12
CA ASN A 339 9.98 22.85 -9.97
C ASN A 339 8.55 22.76 -9.44
N ILE A 340 7.55 22.55 -10.31
CA ILE A 340 6.16 22.28 -9.91
C ILE A 340 6.07 20.95 -9.15
N LEU A 341 6.72 19.89 -9.65
CA LEU A 341 6.79 18.60 -8.98
C LEU A 341 7.41 18.73 -7.58
N ALA A 342 8.58 19.36 -7.50
CA ALA A 342 9.26 19.53 -6.21
C ALA A 342 8.46 20.41 -5.22
N GLY A 343 7.86 21.50 -5.71
CA GLY A 343 7.02 22.38 -4.88
C GLY A 343 5.76 21.69 -4.38
N SER A 344 5.08 20.92 -5.24
CA SER A 344 3.91 20.14 -4.84
C SER A 344 4.27 19.03 -3.84
N ALA A 345 5.39 18.32 -4.05
CA ALA A 345 5.88 17.33 -3.10
C ALA A 345 6.20 17.96 -1.74
N PHE A 346 6.89 19.12 -1.74
CA PHE A 346 7.20 19.85 -0.52
C PHE A 346 5.93 20.26 0.25
N ALA A 347 4.93 20.83 -0.44
CA ALA A 347 3.67 21.22 0.17
C ALA A 347 2.90 20.01 0.77
N LEU A 348 2.86 18.89 0.07
CA LEU A 348 2.20 17.68 0.55
C LEU A 348 2.94 17.04 1.72
N LEU A 349 4.26 17.01 1.72
CA LEU A 349 5.07 16.51 2.82
C LEU A 349 5.01 17.43 4.06
N LEU A 350 4.84 18.74 3.85
CA LEU A 350 4.57 19.67 4.93
C LEU A 350 3.19 19.42 5.55
N TRP A 351 2.18 19.09 4.74
CA TRP A 351 0.85 18.69 5.21
C TRP A 351 0.88 17.36 5.94
N ASN A 352 1.40 16.31 5.30
CA ASN A 352 1.53 14.98 5.88
C ASN A 352 2.89 14.34 5.56
N PRO A 353 3.83 14.30 6.52
CA PRO A 353 5.17 13.77 6.29
C PRO A 353 5.16 12.26 5.94
N TYR A 354 4.15 11.51 6.37
CA TYR A 354 4.04 10.07 6.10
C TYR A 354 3.80 9.74 4.63
N PHE A 355 3.38 10.71 3.81
CA PHE A 355 3.28 10.51 2.35
C PHE A 355 4.61 10.10 1.71
N LEU A 356 5.75 10.46 2.32
CA LEU A 356 7.06 10.04 1.83
C LEU A 356 7.20 8.51 1.72
N PHE A 357 6.52 7.76 2.59
CA PHE A 357 6.53 6.29 2.65
C PHE A 357 5.31 5.65 1.99
N ASP A 358 4.39 6.44 1.46
CA ASP A 358 3.25 5.94 0.71
C ASP A 358 3.66 5.52 -0.70
N ALA A 359 3.43 4.24 -1.04
CA ALA A 359 3.79 3.70 -2.35
C ALA A 359 3.12 4.47 -3.50
N GLY A 360 1.87 4.89 -3.31
CA GLY A 360 1.17 5.69 -4.30
C GLY A 360 1.80 7.06 -4.50
N PHE A 361 2.29 7.73 -3.44
CA PHE A 361 3.03 8.98 -3.54
C PHE A 361 4.31 8.79 -4.35
N GLN A 362 5.12 7.80 -4.00
CA GLN A 362 6.38 7.52 -4.67
C GLN A 362 6.17 7.17 -6.15
N LEU A 363 5.24 6.26 -6.46
CA LEU A 363 4.92 5.86 -7.84
C LEU A 363 4.42 7.03 -8.68
N SER A 364 3.57 7.90 -8.13
CA SER A 364 3.04 9.05 -8.86
C SER A 364 4.14 10.05 -9.25
N TYR A 365 5.03 10.40 -8.31
CA TYR A 365 6.15 11.31 -8.62
C TYR A 365 7.18 10.67 -9.54
N ALA A 366 7.45 9.38 -9.40
CA ALA A 366 8.31 8.62 -10.30
C ALA A 366 7.74 8.55 -11.73
N ALA A 367 6.42 8.31 -11.86
CA ALA A 367 5.74 8.29 -13.16
C ALA A 367 5.84 9.65 -13.89
N VAL A 368 5.48 10.75 -13.19
CA VAL A 368 5.52 12.08 -13.81
C VAL A 368 6.97 12.48 -14.12
N GLY A 369 7.92 12.20 -13.20
CA GLY A 369 9.35 12.42 -13.46
C GLY A 369 9.85 11.64 -14.67
N GLY A 370 9.44 10.38 -14.80
CA GLY A 370 9.72 9.54 -15.97
C GLY A 370 9.14 10.13 -17.25
N MET A 371 7.87 10.51 -17.24
CA MET A 371 7.23 11.15 -18.40
C MET A 371 7.94 12.43 -18.82
N VAL A 372 8.26 13.32 -17.88
CA VAL A 372 8.90 14.61 -18.18
C VAL A 372 10.29 14.44 -18.81
N PHE A 373 11.03 13.40 -18.39
CA PHE A 373 12.38 13.18 -18.92
C PHE A 373 12.41 12.26 -20.14
N PHE A 374 11.77 11.08 -20.05
CA PHE A 374 11.92 10.06 -21.09
C PHE A 374 11.00 10.29 -22.30
N TYR A 375 9.80 10.84 -22.11
CA TYR A 375 8.90 11.04 -23.25
C TYR A 375 9.50 11.91 -24.36
N PRO A 376 10.08 13.11 -24.11
CA PRO A 376 10.71 13.91 -25.17
C PRO A 376 11.89 13.19 -25.82
N LEU A 377 12.65 12.40 -25.04
CA LEU A 377 13.81 11.64 -25.52
C LEU A 377 13.38 10.52 -26.47
N LEU A 378 12.31 9.80 -26.15
CA LEU A 378 11.75 8.73 -26.95
C LEU A 378 11.06 9.28 -28.20
N TYR A 379 10.23 10.32 -28.04
CA TYR A 379 9.50 10.92 -29.15
C TYR A 379 10.43 11.53 -30.20
N LYS A 380 11.52 12.17 -29.80
CA LYS A 380 12.54 12.70 -30.73
C LYS A 380 13.18 11.65 -31.64
N ARG A 381 13.18 10.38 -31.19
CA ARG A 381 13.73 9.24 -31.93
C ARG A 381 12.66 8.42 -32.66
N SER A 382 11.40 8.81 -32.55
CA SER A 382 10.27 8.14 -33.18
C SER A 382 10.24 8.40 -34.70
N PRO A 383 9.72 7.46 -35.49
CA PRO A 383 9.47 7.68 -36.90
C PRO A 383 8.42 8.78 -37.12
N VAL A 384 8.46 9.41 -38.29
CA VAL A 384 7.40 10.33 -38.67
C VAL A 384 6.16 9.55 -39.09
N LEU A 385 5.09 9.70 -38.31
CA LEU A 385 3.84 8.99 -38.50
C LEU A 385 2.73 9.90 -39.01
N PRO A 386 1.72 9.37 -39.73
CA PRO A 386 0.50 10.10 -40.03
C PRO A 386 -0.17 10.58 -38.73
N ARG A 387 -0.86 11.73 -38.79
CA ARG A 387 -1.41 12.41 -37.60
C ARG A 387 -2.26 11.50 -36.70
N TRP A 388 -3.08 10.63 -37.27
CA TRP A 388 -3.94 9.72 -36.48
C TRP A 388 -3.16 8.61 -35.78
N LEU A 389 -2.07 8.11 -36.36
CA LEU A 389 -1.15 7.17 -35.71
C LEU A 389 -0.24 7.87 -34.70
N ASP A 390 0.16 9.11 -34.98
CA ASP A 390 1.05 9.87 -34.10
C ASP A 390 0.41 10.17 -32.75
N GLU A 391 -0.89 10.48 -32.70
CA GLU A 391 -1.58 10.67 -31.42
C GLU A 391 -1.63 9.37 -30.59
N GLY A 392 -1.91 8.24 -31.19
CA GLY A 392 -1.82 6.95 -30.54
C GLY A 392 -0.39 6.61 -30.07
N TRP A 393 0.61 6.91 -30.91
CA TRP A 393 2.02 6.71 -30.61
C TRP A 393 2.47 7.56 -29.41
N LYS A 394 2.03 8.80 -29.28
CA LYS A 394 2.26 9.66 -28.12
C LYS A 394 1.73 9.04 -26.83
N VAL A 395 0.50 8.52 -26.84
CA VAL A 395 -0.09 7.85 -25.66
C VAL A 395 0.76 6.65 -25.25
N LEU A 396 1.20 5.83 -26.21
CA LEU A 396 2.09 4.70 -25.95
C LEU A 396 3.40 5.15 -25.31
N LEU A 397 4.07 6.15 -25.89
CA LEU A 397 5.35 6.63 -25.40
C LEU A 397 5.25 7.29 -24.01
N VAL A 398 4.14 7.96 -23.71
CA VAL A 398 3.85 8.49 -22.38
C VAL A 398 3.74 7.33 -21.37
N GLY A 399 3.05 6.24 -21.71
CA GLY A 399 2.95 5.04 -20.91
C GLY A 399 4.31 4.38 -20.66
N VAL A 400 5.11 4.21 -21.72
CA VAL A 400 6.48 3.64 -21.62
C VAL A 400 7.39 4.53 -20.75
N ALA A 401 7.34 5.85 -20.93
CA ALA A 401 8.13 6.79 -20.15
C ALA A 401 7.74 6.76 -18.65
N ALA A 402 6.44 6.67 -18.36
CA ALA A 402 5.95 6.50 -17.01
C ALA A 402 6.43 5.16 -16.41
N GLN A 403 6.34 4.06 -17.18
CA GLN A 403 6.77 2.73 -16.76
C GLN A 403 8.26 2.68 -16.46
N ILE A 404 9.13 3.31 -17.26
CA ILE A 404 10.57 3.42 -16.97
C ILE A 404 10.79 4.10 -15.61
N GLY A 405 10.08 5.19 -15.33
CA GLY A 405 10.20 5.91 -14.07
C GLY A 405 9.71 5.09 -12.87
N THR A 406 8.66 4.29 -13.03
CA THR A 406 8.05 3.53 -11.93
C THR A 406 8.62 2.13 -11.76
N LEU A 407 9.32 1.59 -12.76
CA LEU A 407 9.78 0.20 -12.80
C LEU A 407 10.47 -0.28 -11.51
N PRO A 408 11.47 0.45 -10.93
CA PRO A 408 12.13 -0.04 -9.73
C PRO A 408 11.20 -0.17 -8.52
N LEU A 409 10.27 0.79 -8.35
CA LEU A 409 9.27 0.74 -7.28
C LEU A 409 8.20 -0.30 -7.53
N SER A 410 7.75 -0.47 -8.79
CA SER A 410 6.76 -1.48 -9.14
C SER A 410 7.28 -2.88 -8.86
N LEU A 411 8.53 -3.18 -9.21
CA LEU A 411 9.15 -4.45 -8.89
C LEU A 411 9.36 -4.64 -7.38
N TYR A 412 9.71 -3.57 -6.66
CA TYR A 412 9.91 -3.61 -5.21
C TYR A 412 8.61 -3.86 -4.42
N TYR A 413 7.49 -3.21 -4.82
CA TYR A 413 6.24 -3.30 -4.08
C TYR A 413 5.34 -4.46 -4.55
N PHE A 414 5.31 -4.74 -5.84
CA PHE A 414 4.33 -5.68 -6.41
C PHE A 414 4.96 -6.99 -6.89
N HIS A 415 6.28 -7.06 -7.01
CA HIS A 415 7.04 -8.26 -7.45
C HIS A 415 6.57 -8.85 -8.78
N GLN A 416 5.99 -8.00 -9.63
CA GLN A 416 5.46 -8.38 -10.94
C GLN A 416 5.66 -7.28 -11.97
N PHE A 417 5.72 -7.68 -13.25
CA PHE A 417 5.82 -6.78 -14.38
C PHE A 417 4.76 -7.14 -15.43
N PRO A 418 3.80 -6.24 -15.73
CA PRO A 418 2.79 -6.45 -16.77
C PRO A 418 3.42 -6.24 -18.14
N CYS A 419 3.47 -7.29 -18.98
CA CYS A 419 4.12 -7.21 -20.30
C CYS A 419 3.30 -6.42 -21.31
N TYR A 420 1.98 -6.49 -21.23
CA TYR A 420 1.05 -5.82 -22.14
C TYR A 420 0.47 -4.51 -21.58
N PHE A 421 1.18 -3.86 -20.63
CA PHE A 421 0.73 -2.60 -20.02
C PHE A 421 0.44 -1.49 -21.05
N TRP A 422 1.15 -1.49 -22.18
CA TRP A 422 0.98 -0.53 -23.24
C TRP A 422 -0.35 -0.73 -23.98
N LEU A 423 -0.78 -1.97 -24.20
CA LEU A 423 -2.06 -2.31 -24.84
C LEU A 423 -3.23 -2.00 -23.89
N ALA A 424 -3.15 -2.47 -22.65
CA ALA A 424 -4.14 -2.19 -21.62
C ALA A 424 -4.24 -0.67 -21.33
N GLY A 425 -3.10 0.03 -21.34
CA GLY A 425 -3.04 1.46 -21.17
C GLY A 425 -3.84 2.22 -22.23
N TRP A 426 -3.80 1.80 -23.49
CA TRP A 426 -4.62 2.38 -24.54
C TRP A 426 -6.11 2.24 -24.29
N VAL A 427 -6.54 1.01 -23.98
CA VAL A 427 -7.95 0.71 -23.68
C VAL A 427 -8.46 1.62 -22.57
N VAL A 428 -7.69 1.70 -21.49
CA VAL A 428 -8.16 2.37 -20.27
C VAL A 428 -8.01 3.89 -20.31
N VAL A 429 -6.96 4.42 -20.95
CA VAL A 429 -6.77 5.87 -21.07
C VAL A 429 -7.81 6.48 -22.00
N LEU A 430 -8.02 5.88 -23.17
CA LEU A 430 -9.00 6.37 -24.13
C LEU A 430 -10.43 6.15 -23.64
N GLY A 431 -10.75 4.93 -23.21
CA GLY A 431 -12.08 4.60 -22.67
C GLY A 431 -12.41 5.42 -21.42
N GLY A 432 -11.44 5.58 -20.52
CA GLY A 432 -11.60 6.40 -19.30
C GLY A 432 -11.83 7.87 -19.59
N ALA A 433 -11.14 8.44 -20.60
CA ALA A 433 -11.36 9.83 -21.02
C ALA A 433 -12.78 10.03 -21.58
N ILE A 434 -13.22 9.14 -22.47
CA ILE A 434 -14.57 9.16 -23.05
C ILE A 434 -15.61 8.98 -21.94
N PHE A 435 -15.38 8.02 -21.03
CA PHE A 435 -16.28 7.74 -19.92
C PHE A 435 -16.41 8.91 -18.94
N LEU A 436 -15.30 9.58 -18.59
CA LEU A 436 -15.33 10.71 -17.65
C LEU A 436 -16.19 11.86 -18.17
N TRP A 437 -15.99 12.24 -19.45
CA TRP A 437 -16.75 13.32 -20.07
C TRP A 437 -18.17 12.89 -20.42
N GLY A 438 -18.36 11.68 -20.95
CA GLY A 438 -19.68 11.09 -21.20
C GLY A 438 -20.51 10.96 -19.92
N GLY A 439 -19.87 10.54 -18.83
CA GLY A 439 -20.51 10.46 -17.51
C GLY A 439 -20.94 11.83 -16.97
N ALA A 440 -20.10 12.86 -17.15
CA ALA A 440 -20.48 14.23 -16.77
C ALA A 440 -21.69 14.73 -17.59
N VAL A 441 -21.71 14.45 -18.91
CA VAL A 441 -22.86 14.75 -19.77
C VAL A 441 -24.08 13.92 -19.40
N LEU A 442 -23.91 12.63 -19.04
CA LEU A 442 -25.00 11.77 -18.59
C LEU A 442 -25.69 12.33 -17.34
N VAL A 443 -24.92 12.80 -16.35
CA VAL A 443 -25.46 13.45 -15.16
C VAL A 443 -26.30 14.68 -15.51
N LEU A 444 -25.86 15.47 -16.47
CA LEU A 444 -26.58 16.65 -16.93
C LEU A 444 -27.87 16.27 -17.69
N LEU A 445 -27.79 15.28 -18.59
CA LEU A 445 -28.92 14.80 -19.36
C LEU A 445 -29.97 14.09 -18.51
N ASP A 446 -29.57 13.33 -17.49
CA ASP A 446 -30.53 12.70 -16.56
C ASP A 446 -31.43 13.73 -15.89
N ALA A 447 -30.88 14.92 -15.58
CA ALA A 447 -31.64 16.03 -14.99
C ALA A 447 -32.47 16.84 -15.99
N LEU A 448 -31.97 17.03 -17.22
CA LEU A 448 -32.60 17.96 -18.21
C LEU A 448 -33.40 17.24 -19.29
N ALA A 449 -32.97 16.07 -19.72
CA ALA A 449 -33.55 15.32 -20.83
C ALA A 449 -33.41 13.80 -20.64
N PRO A 450 -34.18 13.20 -19.71
CA PRO A 450 -34.05 11.80 -19.33
C PRO A 450 -34.13 10.81 -20.50
N GLY A 451 -34.93 11.11 -21.54
CA GLY A 451 -34.99 10.28 -22.74
C GLY A 451 -33.68 10.17 -23.50
N LEU A 452 -32.90 11.26 -23.58
CA LEU A 452 -31.56 11.24 -24.19
C LEU A 452 -30.53 10.60 -23.26
N ALA A 453 -30.73 10.73 -21.95
CA ALA A 453 -29.85 10.11 -20.95
C ALA A 453 -29.83 8.58 -21.07
N VAL A 454 -30.97 7.95 -21.44
CA VAL A 454 -31.03 6.49 -21.65
C VAL A 454 -30.10 6.06 -22.79
N TRP A 455 -30.13 6.75 -23.92
CA TRP A 455 -29.24 6.41 -25.06
C TRP A 455 -27.76 6.61 -24.75
N LEU A 456 -27.44 7.71 -24.08
CA LEU A 456 -26.05 7.96 -23.66
C LEU A 456 -25.60 6.96 -22.59
N GLY A 457 -26.48 6.65 -21.63
CA GLY A 457 -26.22 5.67 -20.60
C GLY A 457 -25.90 4.29 -21.16
N GLU A 458 -26.72 3.84 -22.15
CA GLU A 458 -26.49 2.59 -22.86
C GLU A 458 -25.17 2.58 -23.63
N ALA A 459 -24.87 3.66 -24.33
CA ALA A 459 -23.58 3.79 -25.04
C ALA A 459 -22.36 3.72 -24.08
N LEU A 460 -22.47 4.36 -22.92
CA LEU A 460 -21.42 4.32 -21.90
C LEU A 460 -21.33 2.94 -21.19
N TYR A 461 -22.45 2.26 -21.03
CA TYR A 461 -22.47 0.89 -20.54
C TYR A 461 -21.67 -0.04 -21.47
N TRP A 462 -21.95 0.01 -22.78
CA TRP A 462 -21.22 -0.79 -23.78
C TRP A 462 -19.74 -0.43 -23.87
N LEU A 463 -19.40 0.85 -23.70
CA LEU A 463 -18.01 1.30 -23.63
C LEU A 463 -17.30 0.61 -22.44
N VAL A 464 -17.87 0.65 -21.25
CA VAL A 464 -17.25 0.07 -20.05
C VAL A 464 -17.22 -1.44 -20.12
N TRP A 465 -18.30 -2.06 -20.62
CA TRP A 465 -18.35 -3.50 -20.87
C TRP A 465 -17.24 -3.94 -21.83
N GLY A 466 -17.08 -3.22 -22.94
CA GLY A 466 -16.02 -3.47 -23.93
C GLY A 466 -14.61 -3.30 -23.34
N MET A 467 -14.40 -2.28 -22.48
CA MET A 467 -13.14 -2.10 -21.76
C MET A 467 -12.84 -3.32 -20.88
N ASN A 468 -13.81 -3.76 -20.09
CA ASN A 468 -13.65 -4.93 -19.21
C ASN A 468 -13.34 -6.20 -20.04
N TYR A 469 -14.10 -6.43 -21.12
CA TYR A 469 -13.87 -7.53 -22.02
C TYR A 469 -12.43 -7.54 -22.58
N LEU A 470 -11.96 -6.40 -23.09
CA LEU A 470 -10.60 -6.28 -23.61
C LEU A 470 -9.52 -6.51 -22.56
N ILE A 471 -9.70 -5.99 -21.35
CA ILE A 471 -8.76 -6.18 -20.25
C ILE A 471 -8.66 -7.65 -19.85
N LEU A 472 -9.80 -8.35 -19.75
CA LEU A 472 -9.82 -9.80 -19.47
C LEU A 472 -9.12 -10.58 -20.58
N ARG A 473 -9.36 -10.25 -21.86
CA ARG A 473 -8.66 -10.89 -22.99
C ARG A 473 -7.16 -10.61 -23.01
N ILE A 474 -6.72 -9.41 -22.63
CA ILE A 474 -5.29 -9.08 -22.51
C ILE A 474 -4.66 -9.89 -21.37
N GLN A 475 -5.36 -10.08 -20.26
CA GLN A 475 -4.89 -10.91 -19.15
C GLN A 475 -4.66 -12.37 -19.57
N GLU A 476 -5.53 -12.93 -20.42
CA GLU A 476 -5.44 -14.30 -20.92
C GLU A 476 -4.28 -14.53 -21.92
N LEU A 477 -3.64 -13.47 -22.42
CA LEU A 477 -2.53 -13.61 -23.37
C LEU A 477 -1.32 -14.29 -22.71
N PRO A 478 -0.60 -15.16 -23.44
CA PRO A 478 0.59 -15.82 -22.90
C PRO A 478 1.63 -14.80 -22.42
N GLY A 479 2.13 -14.96 -21.20
CA GLY A 479 3.12 -14.06 -20.64
C GLY A 479 2.58 -12.64 -20.31
N SER A 480 1.29 -12.51 -20.06
CA SER A 480 0.66 -11.22 -19.72
C SER A 480 1.32 -10.55 -18.51
N VAL A 481 1.75 -11.34 -17.55
CA VAL A 481 2.45 -10.87 -16.36
C VAL A 481 3.67 -11.73 -16.06
N LEU A 482 4.80 -11.09 -15.82
CA LEU A 482 5.98 -11.73 -15.23
C LEU A 482 5.90 -11.55 -13.73
N SER A 483 5.53 -12.60 -13.01
CA SER A 483 5.42 -12.62 -11.54
C SER A 483 6.67 -13.22 -10.88
N GLY A 484 6.82 -13.00 -9.57
CA GLY A 484 7.93 -13.58 -8.81
C GLY A 484 9.26 -12.83 -8.90
N ILE A 485 9.26 -11.61 -9.45
CA ILE A 485 10.46 -10.78 -9.54
C ILE A 485 10.69 -10.11 -8.19
N TRP A 486 11.48 -10.73 -7.34
CA TRP A 486 11.85 -10.14 -6.05
C TRP A 486 13.03 -9.17 -6.18
N LEU A 487 12.75 -7.87 -6.07
CA LEU A 487 13.77 -6.83 -6.09
C LEU A 487 13.98 -6.29 -4.67
N PRO A 488 15.09 -6.57 -3.98
CA PRO A 488 15.37 -6.03 -2.66
C PRO A 488 15.52 -4.50 -2.71
N GLY A 489 15.23 -3.82 -1.59
CA GLY A 489 15.25 -2.35 -1.54
C GLY A 489 16.57 -1.71 -1.95
N TRP A 490 17.72 -2.34 -1.60
CA TRP A 490 19.04 -1.85 -2.04
C TRP A 490 19.23 -1.96 -3.56
N ALA A 491 18.68 -3.01 -4.20
CA ALA A 491 18.77 -3.17 -5.66
C ALA A 491 17.84 -2.16 -6.37
N ALA A 492 16.65 -1.90 -5.84
CA ALA A 492 15.78 -0.83 -6.32
C ALA A 492 16.47 0.56 -6.22
N ALA A 493 17.18 0.82 -5.12
CA ALA A 493 17.95 2.06 -4.94
C ALA A 493 19.08 2.19 -5.96
N LEU A 494 19.83 1.12 -6.22
CA LEU A 494 20.89 1.09 -7.24
C LEU A 494 20.32 1.27 -8.66
N LEU A 495 19.15 0.69 -8.94
CA LEU A 495 18.48 0.89 -10.22
C LEU A 495 18.04 2.35 -10.41
N TYR A 496 17.51 3.01 -9.37
CA TYR A 496 17.25 4.45 -9.41
C TYR A 496 18.52 5.27 -9.55
N ALA A 497 19.61 4.92 -8.86
CA ALA A 497 20.90 5.58 -9.05
C ALA A 497 21.38 5.46 -10.50
N GLY A 498 21.24 4.28 -11.11
CA GLY A 498 21.51 4.07 -12.54
C GLY A 498 20.65 4.95 -13.45
N LEU A 499 19.34 5.06 -13.20
CA LEU A 499 18.44 5.94 -13.94
C LEU A 499 18.83 7.43 -13.80
N LEU A 500 19.15 7.88 -12.58
CA LEU A 500 19.61 9.26 -12.35
C LEU A 500 20.95 9.56 -13.03
N PHE A 501 21.89 8.62 -13.02
CA PHE A 501 23.14 8.77 -13.74
C PHE A 501 22.96 8.74 -15.26
N PHE A 502 22.03 7.93 -15.77
CA PHE A 502 21.61 7.97 -17.16
C PHE A 502 21.05 9.35 -17.54
N MET A 503 20.13 9.89 -16.74
CA MET A 503 19.59 11.23 -16.94
C MET A 503 20.69 12.28 -16.95
N ALA A 504 21.65 12.20 -16.02
CA ALA A 504 22.80 13.10 -15.98
C ALA A 504 23.74 12.91 -17.20
N ALA A 505 23.91 11.69 -17.67
CA ALA A 505 24.73 11.39 -18.85
C ALA A 505 24.13 12.01 -20.13
N VAL A 506 22.80 11.92 -20.29
CA VAL A 506 22.07 12.52 -21.41
C VAL A 506 22.11 14.05 -21.34
N GLU A 507 21.92 14.63 -20.16
CA GLU A 507 21.86 16.10 -19.97
C GLU A 507 23.23 16.76 -20.10
N TYR A 508 24.26 16.18 -19.51
CA TYR A 508 25.59 16.80 -19.43
C TYR A 508 26.59 16.28 -20.48
N GLY A 509 26.28 15.19 -21.19
CA GLY A 509 27.14 14.60 -22.20
C GLY A 509 28.48 14.03 -21.71
N ARG A 510 28.72 13.97 -20.40
CA ARG A 510 30.03 13.62 -19.82
C ARG A 510 30.16 12.11 -19.60
N ALA A 511 31.29 11.53 -20.05
CA ALA A 511 31.59 10.08 -19.92
C ALA A 511 31.52 9.57 -18.49
N ARG A 512 31.93 10.37 -17.49
CA ARG A 512 31.87 9.99 -16.07
C ARG A 512 30.48 9.54 -15.59
N TRP A 513 29.41 10.16 -16.08
CA TRP A 513 28.06 9.78 -15.68
C TRP A 513 27.66 8.43 -16.25
N ARG A 514 28.11 8.10 -17.46
CA ARG A 514 27.94 6.77 -18.05
C ARG A 514 28.68 5.70 -17.25
N LEU A 515 29.90 6.01 -16.78
CA LEU A 515 30.69 5.10 -15.91
C LEU A 515 29.98 4.88 -14.56
N TRP A 516 29.45 5.94 -13.92
CA TRP A 516 28.69 5.80 -12.68
C TRP A 516 27.39 4.99 -12.88
N MET A 517 26.69 5.16 -13.98
CA MET A 517 25.52 4.36 -14.34
C MET A 517 25.91 2.87 -14.47
N LEU A 518 26.95 2.57 -15.24
CA LEU A 518 27.45 1.19 -15.39
C LEU A 518 27.90 0.61 -14.07
N GLY A 519 28.59 1.39 -13.22
CA GLY A 519 29.00 0.98 -11.88
C GLY A 519 27.84 0.63 -10.97
N ALA A 520 26.77 1.44 -10.96
CA ALA A 520 25.55 1.18 -10.19
C ALA A 520 24.84 -0.11 -10.66
N LEU A 521 24.70 -0.30 -11.97
CA LEU A 521 24.12 -1.52 -12.54
C LEU A 521 25.00 -2.75 -12.28
N ALA A 522 26.31 -2.62 -12.42
CA ALA A 522 27.24 -3.71 -12.11
C ALA A 522 27.17 -4.09 -10.61
N ALA A 523 27.16 -3.11 -9.71
CA ALA A 523 27.00 -3.35 -8.28
C ALA A 523 25.68 -4.05 -7.95
N MET A 524 24.59 -3.65 -8.63
CA MET A 524 23.29 -4.33 -8.50
C MET A 524 23.38 -5.79 -8.94
N TRP A 525 23.95 -6.07 -10.13
CA TRP A 525 24.06 -7.44 -10.65
C TRP A 525 24.97 -8.31 -9.77
N VAL A 526 26.12 -7.77 -9.30
CA VAL A 526 27.00 -8.49 -8.38
C VAL A 526 26.27 -8.82 -7.08
N GLY A 527 25.56 -7.86 -6.50
CA GLY A 527 24.79 -8.09 -5.28
C GLY A 527 23.69 -9.14 -5.46
N LEU A 528 22.98 -9.14 -6.60
CA LEU A 528 21.96 -10.16 -6.92
C LEU A 528 22.62 -11.54 -7.15
N ALA A 529 23.79 -11.60 -7.80
CA ALA A 529 24.54 -12.84 -7.99
C ALA A 529 25.02 -13.42 -6.65
N VAL A 530 25.58 -12.60 -5.76
CA VAL A 530 25.98 -13.03 -4.40
C VAL A 530 24.77 -13.58 -3.64
N ARG A 531 23.62 -12.90 -3.73
CA ARG A 531 22.38 -13.38 -3.12
C ARG A 531 21.96 -14.73 -3.68
N ALA A 532 22.01 -14.91 -5.01
CA ALA A 532 21.65 -16.17 -5.66
C ALA A 532 22.56 -17.32 -5.18
N VAL A 533 23.87 -17.06 -4.99
CA VAL A 533 24.78 -18.05 -4.40
C VAL A 533 24.37 -18.40 -2.97
N TRP A 534 24.02 -17.45 -2.12
CA TRP A 534 23.51 -17.75 -0.77
C TRP A 534 22.22 -18.55 -0.79
N GLN A 535 21.35 -18.29 -1.76
CA GLN A 535 20.08 -19.03 -1.93
C GLN A 535 20.32 -20.48 -2.36
N THR A 536 21.43 -20.85 -2.98
CA THR A 536 21.75 -22.26 -3.28
C THR A 536 22.03 -23.09 -2.03
N GLU A 537 22.51 -22.45 -0.97
CA GLU A 537 22.87 -23.12 0.29
C GLU A 537 21.75 -23.11 1.35
N GLN A 538 20.65 -22.41 1.08
CA GLN A 538 19.56 -22.31 2.06
C GLN A 538 18.88 -23.66 2.28
N ARG A 539 18.68 -24.02 3.56
CA ARG A 539 17.97 -25.22 3.97
C ARG A 539 17.13 -24.89 5.19
N GLN A 540 15.82 -24.93 5.05
CA GLN A 540 14.92 -24.55 6.12
C GLN A 540 13.53 -25.19 6.01
N ILE A 541 12.87 -25.34 7.16
CA ILE A 541 11.46 -25.68 7.27
C ILE A 541 10.74 -24.44 7.77
N ILE A 542 9.65 -24.06 7.11
CA ILE A 542 8.84 -22.89 7.46
C ILE A 542 7.43 -23.35 7.73
N VAL A 543 6.96 -23.15 8.98
CA VAL A 543 5.57 -23.39 9.36
C VAL A 543 4.85 -22.04 9.36
N TYR A 544 3.96 -21.84 8.39
CA TYR A 544 3.29 -20.55 8.20
C TYR A 544 2.07 -20.39 9.11
N SER A 545 1.75 -19.13 9.39
CA SER A 545 0.47 -18.74 9.97
C SER A 545 -0.59 -18.70 8.85
N ALA A 546 -1.27 -19.83 8.62
CA ALA A 546 -2.34 -19.95 7.64
C ALA A 546 -3.68 -20.17 8.33
N ARG A 547 -4.74 -19.49 7.85
CA ARG A 547 -6.10 -19.67 8.41
C ARG A 547 -6.75 -20.91 7.79
N GLY A 548 -7.34 -21.75 8.62
CA GLY A 548 -8.14 -22.90 8.16
C GLY A 548 -7.37 -24.17 7.86
N GLY A 549 -6.04 -24.19 7.99
CA GLY A 549 -5.25 -25.41 7.79
C GLY A 549 -3.76 -25.21 8.01
N ARG A 550 -3.01 -26.27 7.82
CA ARG A 550 -1.55 -26.29 7.92
C ARG A 550 -0.92 -25.91 6.59
N LEU A 551 0.16 -25.15 6.63
CA LEU A 551 1.02 -24.87 5.51
C LEU A 551 2.47 -24.91 5.95
N ILE A 552 3.24 -25.86 5.43
CA ILE A 552 4.64 -26.09 5.78
C ILE A 552 5.43 -26.16 4.49
N ASP A 553 6.44 -25.32 4.36
CA ASP A 553 7.37 -25.35 3.25
C ASP A 553 8.71 -25.91 3.69
N CYS A 554 9.19 -26.95 3.01
CA CYS A 554 10.54 -27.47 3.11
C CYS A 554 11.35 -26.93 1.93
N VAL A 555 12.42 -26.19 2.23
CA VAL A 555 13.24 -25.47 1.27
C VAL A 555 14.62 -26.06 1.23
N GLU A 556 15.11 -26.42 0.02
CA GLU A 556 16.49 -26.81 -0.26
C GLU A 556 16.96 -26.10 -1.53
N GLY A 557 17.90 -25.15 -1.36
CA GLY A 557 18.31 -24.31 -2.48
C GLY A 557 17.10 -23.56 -3.08
N PHE A 558 16.84 -23.76 -4.36
CA PHE A 558 15.70 -23.18 -5.05
C PHE A 558 14.47 -24.12 -5.10
N ASP A 559 14.61 -25.32 -4.57
CA ASP A 559 13.54 -26.32 -4.62
C ASP A 559 12.62 -26.20 -3.41
N LEU A 560 11.33 -26.33 -3.69
CA LEU A 560 10.26 -26.22 -2.71
C LEU A 560 9.48 -27.54 -2.63
N THR A 561 9.32 -28.08 -1.43
CA THR A 561 8.28 -29.06 -1.13
C THR A 561 7.25 -28.42 -0.23
N SER A 562 6.08 -28.07 -0.77
CA SER A 562 5.00 -27.45 -0.01
C SER A 562 4.02 -28.50 0.49
N LEU A 563 3.97 -28.70 1.80
CA LEU A 563 3.07 -29.61 2.49
C LEU A 563 1.89 -28.80 3.05
N GLN A 564 0.67 -29.17 2.63
CA GLN A 564 -0.51 -28.40 3.05
C GLN A 564 -1.75 -29.27 3.23
N ASP A 565 -2.69 -28.75 4.03
CA ASP A 565 -4.06 -29.22 4.03
C ASP A 565 -4.78 -28.71 2.75
N SER A 566 -6.05 -29.07 2.55
CA SER A 566 -6.86 -28.53 1.45
C SER A 566 -7.18 -27.05 1.70
N LEU A 567 -6.18 -26.17 1.51
CA LEU A 567 -6.33 -24.73 1.63
C LEU A 567 -6.73 -24.12 0.29
N PRO A 568 -7.59 -23.07 0.28
CA PRO A 568 -7.85 -22.29 -0.91
C PRO A 568 -6.55 -21.66 -1.46
N PRO A 569 -6.34 -21.64 -2.78
CA PRO A 569 -5.12 -21.08 -3.39
C PRO A 569 -4.83 -19.63 -2.96
N GLU A 570 -5.86 -18.83 -2.74
CA GLU A 570 -5.73 -17.45 -2.25
C GLU A 570 -5.11 -17.38 -0.86
N GLN A 571 -5.46 -18.30 0.03
CA GLN A 571 -4.89 -18.32 1.39
C GLN A 571 -3.42 -18.75 1.37
N VAL A 572 -3.06 -19.72 0.52
CA VAL A 572 -1.67 -20.13 0.32
C VAL A 572 -0.86 -18.96 -0.25
N ARG A 573 -1.39 -18.30 -1.28
CA ARG A 573 -0.78 -17.12 -1.90
C ARG A 573 -0.58 -16.01 -0.87
N PHE A 574 -1.60 -15.71 -0.08
CA PHE A 574 -1.51 -14.68 0.96
C PHE A 574 -0.49 -15.03 2.06
N ALA A 575 -0.40 -16.30 2.47
CA ALA A 575 0.46 -16.71 3.58
C ALA A 575 1.94 -16.89 3.18
N ALA A 576 2.23 -17.44 2.00
CA ALA A 576 3.58 -17.92 1.66
C ALA A 576 4.20 -17.28 0.43
N GLN A 577 3.41 -16.74 -0.52
CA GLN A 577 3.93 -16.37 -1.84
C GLN A 577 5.03 -15.31 -1.79
N ALA A 578 4.87 -14.27 -0.98
CA ALA A 578 5.87 -13.22 -0.86
C ALA A 578 7.23 -13.78 -0.35
N ASN A 579 7.17 -14.68 0.64
CA ASN A 579 8.36 -15.32 1.16
C ASN A 579 9.00 -16.29 0.14
N ARG A 580 8.18 -17.05 -0.60
CA ARG A 580 8.68 -17.93 -1.66
C ARG A 580 9.43 -17.14 -2.74
N TRP A 581 8.91 -16.01 -3.16
CA TRP A 581 9.58 -15.10 -4.09
C TRP A 581 10.88 -14.52 -3.50
N ALA A 582 10.84 -14.15 -2.22
CA ALA A 582 12.03 -13.65 -1.53
C ALA A 582 13.13 -14.71 -1.46
N LEU A 583 12.79 -15.96 -1.27
CA LEU A 583 13.72 -17.08 -1.24
C LEU A 583 14.11 -17.56 -2.66
N GLY A 584 13.50 -17.04 -3.71
CA GLY A 584 13.77 -17.43 -5.10
C GLY A 584 13.28 -18.83 -5.44
N LEU A 585 12.26 -19.33 -4.76
CA LEU A 585 11.81 -20.71 -4.91
C LEU A 585 11.06 -20.92 -6.23
N ARG A 586 11.26 -22.09 -6.82
CA ARG A 586 10.52 -22.55 -7.98
C ARG A 586 9.16 -23.03 -7.56
N ASP A 587 8.16 -22.75 -8.39
CA ASP A 587 6.81 -23.28 -8.15
C ASP A 587 6.83 -24.81 -8.23
N SER A 588 6.25 -25.45 -7.22
CA SER A 588 6.08 -26.88 -7.17
C SER A 588 4.64 -27.25 -6.83
N PRO A 589 4.14 -28.39 -7.33
CA PRO A 589 2.80 -28.84 -7.00
C PRO A 589 2.72 -29.13 -5.47
N PRO A 590 1.59 -28.79 -4.84
CA PRO A 590 1.42 -29.01 -3.41
C PRO A 590 1.32 -30.49 -3.07
N VAL A 591 1.94 -30.89 -1.97
CA VAL A 591 1.78 -32.19 -1.38
C VAL A 591 0.77 -32.12 -0.25
N PHE A 592 -0.35 -32.83 -0.38
CA PHE A 592 -1.39 -32.80 0.63
C PHE A 592 -1.02 -33.68 1.84
N LEU A 593 -1.11 -33.12 3.05
CA LEU A 593 -0.81 -33.80 4.31
C LEU A 593 -1.72 -35.00 4.61
N LYS A 594 -2.84 -35.15 3.88
CA LYS A 594 -3.69 -36.35 3.92
C LYS A 594 -3.02 -37.56 3.29
N LYS A 595 -2.03 -37.38 2.40
CA LYS A 595 -1.18 -38.46 1.90
C LYS A 595 -0.23 -38.85 3.05
N GLU A 596 -0.35 -40.07 3.53
CA GLU A 596 0.44 -40.55 4.66
C GLU A 596 1.94 -40.68 4.37
N LEU A 597 2.32 -40.71 3.09
CA LEU A 597 3.70 -40.89 2.65
C LEU A 597 4.05 -39.94 1.50
N HIS A 598 5.15 -39.19 1.67
CA HIS A 598 5.86 -38.49 0.61
C HIS A 598 7.35 -38.71 0.81
N ALA A 599 8.03 -39.16 -0.25
CA ALA A 599 9.48 -39.40 -0.23
C ALA A 599 10.15 -38.56 -1.31
N GLY A 600 10.51 -37.31 -0.95
CA GLY A 600 11.39 -36.47 -1.73
C GLY A 600 12.86 -36.66 -1.34
N ALA A 601 13.78 -36.10 -2.11
CA ALA A 601 15.21 -36.20 -1.82
C ALA A 601 15.56 -35.54 -0.47
N TYR A 602 15.05 -34.32 -0.23
CA TYR A 602 15.32 -33.53 0.98
C TYR A 602 14.24 -33.68 2.03
N CYS A 603 12.97 -33.69 1.64
CA CYS A 603 11.81 -33.73 2.53
C CYS A 603 11.11 -35.09 2.45
N ARG A 604 11.01 -35.78 3.57
CA ARG A 604 10.32 -37.07 3.72
C ARG A 604 9.22 -36.96 4.75
N LEU A 605 8.00 -37.22 4.34
CA LEU A 605 6.83 -37.25 5.21
C LEU A 605 6.38 -38.71 5.38
N ARG A 606 6.40 -39.19 6.60
CA ARG A 606 5.72 -40.42 7.01
C ARG A 606 5.01 -40.10 8.31
N MET A 607 3.77 -39.76 8.21
CA MET A 607 3.03 -39.26 9.37
C MET A 607 3.15 -40.20 10.58
N PRO A 608 3.39 -39.69 11.79
CA PRO A 608 3.41 -38.27 12.19
C PRO A 608 4.73 -37.53 11.96
N PHE A 609 5.73 -38.15 11.33
CA PHE A 609 7.07 -37.57 11.20
C PHE A 609 7.27 -36.87 9.86
N LEU A 610 7.85 -35.70 9.94
CA LEU A 610 8.38 -34.94 8.83
C LEU A 610 9.89 -34.79 9.04
N ALA A 611 10.69 -35.35 8.14
CA ALA A 611 12.14 -35.21 8.16
C ALA A 611 12.58 -34.36 6.98
N ALA A 612 13.39 -33.31 7.24
CA ALA A 612 14.01 -32.50 6.20
C ALA A 612 15.43 -32.14 6.61
N GLY A 613 16.41 -32.57 5.82
CA GLY A 613 17.82 -32.47 6.18
C GLY A 613 18.12 -33.18 7.51
N SER A 614 18.70 -32.44 8.46
CA SER A 614 19.02 -32.97 9.80
C SER A 614 17.89 -32.80 10.84
N CYS A 615 16.77 -32.20 10.47
CA CYS A 615 15.66 -31.89 11.38
C CYS A 615 14.52 -32.89 11.24
N VAL A 616 14.06 -33.41 12.38
CA VAL A 616 12.87 -34.27 12.47
C VAL A 616 11.78 -33.55 13.25
N LEU A 617 10.62 -33.45 12.64
CA LEU A 617 9.43 -32.80 13.18
C LEU A 617 8.36 -33.86 13.43
N ALA A 618 7.79 -33.91 14.61
CA ALA A 618 6.61 -34.73 14.89
C ALA A 618 5.34 -33.89 14.86
N ILE A 619 4.32 -34.31 14.10
CA ILE A 619 3.04 -33.59 13.95
C ILE A 619 1.98 -34.36 14.71
N ILE A 620 1.43 -33.74 15.75
CA ILE A 620 0.32 -34.31 16.53
C ILE A 620 -0.96 -33.53 16.17
N ASP A 621 -1.95 -34.26 15.72
CA ASP A 621 -3.27 -33.72 15.38
C ASP A 621 -4.39 -34.50 16.12
N HIS A 622 -5.63 -34.02 15.99
CA HIS A 622 -6.80 -34.59 16.64
C HIS A 622 -7.13 -36.02 16.18
N ALA A 623 -6.66 -36.41 14.99
CA ALA A 623 -6.95 -37.74 14.41
C ALA A 623 -6.02 -38.84 14.92
N ARG A 624 -4.96 -38.49 15.65
CA ARG A 624 -3.90 -39.44 16.01
C ARG A 624 -3.72 -39.54 17.52
N ARG A 625 -3.74 -40.78 17.98
CA ARG A 625 -3.41 -41.11 19.37
C ARG A 625 -1.89 -41.06 19.55
N LEU A 626 -1.45 -40.64 20.72
CA LEU A 626 -0.06 -40.79 21.13
C LEU A 626 0.31 -42.28 21.14
N PRO A 627 1.55 -42.63 20.77
CA PRO A 627 2.00 -44.03 20.95
C PRO A 627 1.86 -44.44 22.39
N PRO A 628 1.56 -45.72 22.66
CA PRO A 628 1.47 -46.23 24.03
C PRO A 628 2.79 -46.02 24.79
N ALA A 629 2.72 -45.86 26.10
CA ALA A 629 3.88 -45.52 26.92
C ALA A 629 5.04 -46.52 26.82
N ASP A 630 4.74 -47.75 26.44
CA ASP A 630 5.71 -48.87 26.28
C ASP A 630 6.43 -48.86 24.90
N ALA A 631 6.03 -48.01 23.98
CA ALA A 631 6.62 -47.98 22.62
C ALA A 631 8.01 -47.34 22.55
N GLY A 632 8.54 -46.87 23.68
CA GLY A 632 9.82 -46.15 23.76
C GLY A 632 9.72 -44.69 23.31
N ALA A 633 10.62 -43.85 23.82
CA ALA A 633 10.70 -42.43 23.45
C ALA A 633 11.37 -42.27 22.09
N PHE A 634 10.74 -41.54 21.18
CA PHE A 634 11.32 -41.20 19.88
C PHE A 634 11.73 -39.72 19.89
N PRO A 635 13.03 -39.39 20.02
CA PRO A 635 13.48 -38.01 20.07
C PRO A 635 13.29 -37.28 18.73
N VAL A 636 12.75 -36.08 18.80
CA VAL A 636 12.53 -35.21 17.65
C VAL A 636 13.10 -33.82 17.92
N ASP A 637 13.36 -33.02 16.88
CA ASP A 637 13.84 -31.65 17.09
C ASP A 637 12.69 -30.73 17.46
N VAL A 638 11.54 -30.90 16.82
CA VAL A 638 10.35 -30.06 17.00
C VAL A 638 9.09 -30.87 17.08
N LEU A 639 8.25 -30.53 18.06
CA LEU A 639 6.91 -31.08 18.21
C LEU A 639 5.88 -30.05 17.72
N LEU A 640 5.17 -30.33 16.62
CA LEU A 640 4.11 -29.49 16.08
C LEU A 640 2.74 -29.97 16.54
N LEU A 641 2.04 -29.16 17.33
CA LEU A 641 0.66 -29.37 17.74
C LEU A 641 -0.28 -28.70 16.75
N SER A 642 -1.20 -29.45 16.17
CA SER A 642 -2.08 -28.97 15.09
C SER A 642 -3.48 -29.57 15.17
N GLY A 643 -4.49 -28.87 14.62
CA GLY A 643 -5.87 -29.37 14.56
C GLY A 643 -6.53 -29.50 15.94
N ASN A 644 -6.06 -28.76 16.93
CA ASN A 644 -6.64 -28.68 18.26
C ASN A 644 -6.68 -30.01 19.02
N PRO A 645 -5.56 -30.78 19.11
CA PRO A 645 -5.56 -32.08 19.77
C PRO A 645 -5.87 -31.96 21.27
N ASN A 646 -6.53 -32.98 21.83
CA ASN A 646 -6.81 -33.03 23.26
C ASN A 646 -5.72 -33.83 24.02
N VAL A 647 -4.55 -33.24 24.15
CA VAL A 647 -3.35 -33.85 24.74
C VAL A 647 -2.78 -32.97 25.85
N HIS A 648 -2.10 -33.62 26.82
CA HIS A 648 -1.23 -32.93 27.76
C HIS A 648 0.21 -32.93 27.24
N LEU A 649 0.89 -31.81 27.41
CA LEU A 649 2.25 -31.68 26.90
C LEU A 649 3.23 -32.66 27.56
N THR A 650 3.00 -33.00 28.82
CA THR A 650 3.79 -34.01 29.53
C THR A 650 3.78 -35.37 28.84
N ASP A 651 2.61 -35.81 28.37
CA ASP A 651 2.48 -37.09 27.68
C ASP A 651 3.11 -37.05 26.28
N CYS A 652 2.94 -35.92 25.60
CA CYS A 652 3.58 -35.70 24.32
C CYS A 652 5.11 -35.73 24.42
N LEU A 653 5.70 -35.12 25.46
CA LEU A 653 7.14 -35.06 25.64
C LEU A 653 7.74 -36.40 26.15
N ARG A 654 6.94 -37.24 26.82
CA ARG A 654 7.35 -38.63 27.13
C ARG A 654 7.49 -39.46 25.86
N ALA A 655 6.52 -39.34 24.94
CA ALA A 655 6.54 -40.05 23.65
C ALA A 655 7.56 -39.46 22.68
N PHE A 656 7.62 -38.13 22.61
CA PHE A 656 8.46 -37.35 21.68
C PHE A 656 9.28 -36.29 22.45
N PRO A 657 10.38 -36.67 23.10
CA PRO A 657 11.32 -35.69 23.66
C PRO A 657 11.79 -34.72 22.55
N CYS A 658 11.63 -33.41 22.75
CA CYS A 658 11.93 -32.44 21.73
C CYS A 658 12.64 -31.22 22.31
N LYS A 659 13.36 -30.50 21.40
CA LYS A 659 14.04 -29.24 21.74
C LYS A 659 13.08 -28.04 21.79
N ARG A 660 11.93 -28.13 21.10
CA ARG A 660 10.94 -27.05 21.02
C ARG A 660 9.56 -27.58 20.67
N VAL A 661 8.55 -26.94 21.24
CA VAL A 661 7.14 -27.20 20.93
C VAL A 661 6.59 -26.02 20.13
N VAL A 662 5.84 -26.30 19.07
CA VAL A 662 5.20 -25.31 18.21
C VAL A 662 3.71 -25.59 18.16
N ALA A 663 2.88 -24.59 18.40
CA ALA A 663 1.44 -24.66 18.19
C ALA A 663 1.07 -23.85 16.96
N ASP A 664 0.43 -24.48 15.97
CA ASP A 664 0.00 -23.78 14.77
C ASP A 664 -1.30 -22.98 14.96
N GLN A 665 -1.70 -22.25 13.92
CA GLN A 665 -2.88 -21.38 13.96
C GLN A 665 -4.21 -22.15 14.04
N THR A 666 -4.24 -23.44 13.77
CA THR A 666 -5.46 -24.27 13.81
C THR A 666 -5.94 -24.53 15.25
N ASN A 667 -5.05 -24.32 16.24
CA ASN A 667 -5.36 -24.53 17.65
C ASN A 667 -6.17 -23.38 18.27
N SER A 668 -7.03 -23.69 19.25
CA SER A 668 -7.74 -22.66 20.01
C SER A 668 -6.79 -21.92 20.96
N ARG A 669 -7.06 -20.62 21.21
CA ARG A 669 -6.26 -19.81 22.16
C ARG A 669 -6.19 -20.46 23.53
N LYS A 670 -7.31 -20.98 24.04
CA LYS A 670 -7.39 -21.64 25.36
C LYS A 670 -6.42 -22.81 25.47
N ARG A 671 -6.29 -23.63 24.42
CA ARG A 671 -5.34 -24.76 24.42
C ARG A 671 -3.89 -24.30 24.27
N ALA A 672 -3.62 -23.34 23.37
CA ALA A 672 -2.28 -22.79 23.22
C ALA A 672 -1.78 -22.16 24.53
N ASP A 673 -2.65 -21.43 25.26
CA ASP A 673 -2.30 -20.85 26.56
C ASP A 673 -2.04 -21.91 27.63
N ARG A 674 -2.83 -22.99 27.66
CA ARG A 674 -2.58 -24.15 28.53
C ARG A 674 -1.22 -24.79 28.25
N TRP A 675 -0.94 -25.13 26.98
CA TRP A 675 0.33 -25.71 26.58
C TRP A 675 1.52 -24.78 26.82
N ARG A 676 1.33 -23.48 26.70
CA ARG A 676 2.36 -22.49 27.04
C ARG A 676 2.68 -22.53 28.56
N ALA A 677 1.68 -22.71 29.43
CA ALA A 677 1.89 -22.86 30.86
C ALA A 677 2.58 -24.17 31.18
N GLU A 678 2.11 -25.30 30.59
CA GLU A 678 2.73 -26.63 30.75
C GLU A 678 4.20 -26.62 30.26
N ALA A 679 4.49 -26.00 29.11
CA ALA A 679 5.85 -25.90 28.55
C ALA A 679 6.80 -25.13 29.49
N ARG A 680 6.31 -24.03 30.08
CA ARG A 680 7.09 -23.27 31.09
C ARG A 680 7.41 -24.11 32.31
N ALA A 681 6.46 -24.89 32.79
CA ALA A 681 6.65 -25.80 33.95
C ALA A 681 7.66 -26.91 33.63
N LEU A 682 7.72 -27.37 32.39
CA LEU A 682 8.61 -28.44 31.93
C LEU A 682 9.96 -27.93 31.39
N GLY A 683 10.18 -26.60 31.37
CA GLY A 683 11.42 -25.99 30.90
C GLY A 683 11.66 -26.11 29.37
N VAL A 684 10.59 -26.36 28.54
CA VAL A 684 10.70 -26.55 27.12
C VAL A 684 10.28 -25.26 26.37
N PRO A 685 11.08 -24.77 25.44
CA PRO A 685 10.69 -23.59 24.58
C PRO A 685 9.39 -23.86 23.83
N PHE A 686 8.44 -22.91 23.93
CA PHE A 686 7.14 -22.97 23.27
C PHE A 686 6.96 -21.80 22.30
N HIS A 687 6.55 -22.09 21.07
CA HIS A 687 6.26 -21.08 20.05
C HIS A 687 4.80 -21.18 19.58
N ASP A 688 4.07 -20.10 19.73
CA ASP A 688 2.68 -19.98 19.27
C ASP A 688 2.62 -19.18 17.97
N ILE A 689 2.43 -19.86 16.84
CA ILE A 689 2.38 -19.23 15.51
C ILE A 689 1.28 -18.17 15.43
N ARG A 690 0.18 -18.32 16.17
CA ARG A 690 -0.88 -17.31 16.21
C ARG A 690 -0.43 -16.00 16.85
N ALA A 691 0.39 -16.08 17.90
CA ALA A 691 0.85 -14.91 18.64
C ALA A 691 2.17 -14.36 18.12
N GLU A 692 3.10 -15.23 17.75
CA GLU A 692 4.49 -14.91 17.44
C GLU A 692 4.79 -14.91 15.93
N GLY A 693 3.87 -15.46 15.11
CA GLY A 693 4.03 -15.57 13.66
C GLY A 693 4.66 -16.89 13.21
N ALA A 694 4.95 -17.00 11.91
CA ALA A 694 5.52 -18.20 11.31
C ALA A 694 6.82 -18.64 12.00
N MET A 695 7.02 -19.96 12.08
CA MET A 695 8.23 -20.54 12.62
C MET A 695 9.17 -20.94 11.49
N ILE A 696 10.40 -20.43 11.53
CA ILE A 696 11.49 -20.80 10.60
C ILE A 696 12.50 -21.65 11.35
N ILE A 697 12.79 -22.83 10.83
CA ILE A 697 13.74 -23.79 11.37
C ILE A 697 14.84 -23.99 10.35
N SER A 698 16.07 -23.52 10.65
CA SER A 698 17.24 -23.81 9.81
C SER A 698 17.65 -25.27 9.99
N THR A 699 17.84 -25.97 8.89
CA THR A 699 18.26 -27.35 8.86
C THR A 699 19.69 -27.51 8.30
N ASN A 700 20.41 -26.38 8.13
CA ASN A 700 21.82 -26.44 7.82
C ASN A 700 22.56 -27.12 8.99
N PRO A 701 23.47 -28.09 8.73
CA PRO A 701 24.33 -28.59 9.76
C PRO A 701 25.10 -27.38 10.35
N VAL A 702 24.95 -27.19 11.66
CA VAL A 702 25.75 -26.16 12.35
C VAL A 702 27.19 -26.46 12.03
N SER A 703 27.81 -25.61 11.21
CA SER A 703 29.25 -25.67 11.04
C SER A 703 29.85 -25.40 12.41
N VAL A 704 30.25 -26.46 13.12
CA VAL A 704 31.12 -26.37 14.29
C VAL A 704 32.41 -25.75 13.72
N ARG A 705 32.51 -24.43 13.78
CA ARG A 705 33.82 -23.78 13.62
C ARG A 705 34.64 -24.28 14.78
N ARG A 706 35.59 -25.21 14.49
CA ARG A 706 36.68 -25.55 15.35
C ARG A 706 37.60 -24.34 15.51
#